data_96dbb719981e43f6349c91d1e7c31cf8
#
_entry.id   96dbb719981e43f6349c91d1e7c31cf8
#
_cell.length_a   1.000
_cell.length_b   1.000
_cell.length_c   1.000
_cell.angle_alpha   90.00
_cell.angle_beta   90.00
_cell.angle_gamma   90.00
#
_symmetry.space_group_name_H-M   'P 1'
#
loop_
_entity.id
_entity.type
_entity.pdbx_description
1 polymer ?
#
loop_
_entity_poly.entity_id
_entity_poly.type
_entity_poly.pdbx_seq_one_letter_code
_entity_poly.pdbx_strand_id
1 'polypeptide(L)'
;MSKQAVVGILAHVDAGKTTLAEAMLFNAGRIRKRGRVDDGDSHLDTNAIERERGITIFSSQAVLDHGDTHVMLVDAPGHVDFSAEAERTLRALDYAILVVGANDGVQGHTETLWRLLARYDIPTFIFINKIDLENPGRDVLLAQLGQRLSEGCLDANELLAGGAVQEDAAALDEAALEEFLEAGELSVATLSRMVAERKLFPCFAGSALKDQGVDELLDGICALMREQAWLPEFAARVYRVSRGDRGERLAWVKVTGGTLRAKQMISGHSSAEAWEQKVDQVRIYNGEKYELAQEVAAGGICAVTGLAHVRPGDALGAEPAGDAPVIAPVLTYTVLPGEHDVHAVFKALSELADEDPMLGVSWNTHLEQIHLQLMGAVQLEVVQRVLADRFGLSVEFESGGILYKETISQPVEGVGHFEPLRHYAEVHLRLEPLPAGSGVQFGTVTSTDELDLNWQRLALINAMERDHLGVLTGSPITDVRITLTGGRAHAKHTEGGDFRQATYRAIRQGLMQAREAGAAVLLEPWYHFELEVPGECVGRALSDATRMGAEYESPTMAGDRAKLVGRVPASEVQDYALEVAAYTSGRGHLYLEFAGYAACHDAERVIEAAAYEPEANLPNTPDSVFCSHGAGYTVKWYDVPAAAHVKVDPATFRPWRAADAEFFGHM
;
A
#
# COMPACT_ATOMS: atom_id res chain seq x y z
N MET A 1 -5.13 35.94 1.17
CA MET A 1 -5.42 34.88 0.17
C MET A 1 -6.34 33.92 0.88
N SER A 2 -7.33 33.35 0.21
CA SER A 2 -8.17 32.28 0.81
C SER A 2 -7.29 31.07 1.08
N LYS A 3 -7.42 30.46 2.26
CA LYS A 3 -6.76 29.18 2.56
C LYS A 3 -7.30 28.12 1.60
N GLN A 4 -6.44 27.22 1.11
CA GLN A 4 -6.84 26.10 0.26
C GLN A 4 -6.21 24.82 0.78
N ALA A 5 -7.00 23.75 0.88
CA ALA A 5 -6.49 22.44 1.26
C ALA A 5 -7.32 21.29 0.69
N VAL A 6 -6.68 20.15 0.48
CA VAL A 6 -7.32 18.88 0.16
C VAL A 6 -7.53 18.10 1.46
N VAL A 7 -8.78 17.84 1.79
CA VAL A 7 -9.17 17.15 3.03
C VAL A 7 -9.82 15.82 2.68
N GLY A 8 -9.21 14.73 3.14
CA GLY A 8 -9.77 13.38 2.95
C GLY A 8 -10.67 12.96 4.11
N ILE A 9 -11.77 12.28 3.80
CA ILE A 9 -12.58 11.60 4.82
C ILE A 9 -12.29 10.11 4.76
N LEU A 10 -11.89 9.56 5.90
CA LEU A 10 -11.52 8.15 6.08
C LEU A 10 -12.32 7.57 7.24
N ALA A 11 -12.71 6.32 7.12
CA ALA A 11 -13.49 5.66 8.15
C ALA A 11 -13.42 4.14 8.00
N HIS A 12 -13.67 3.42 9.08
CA HIS A 12 -14.11 2.05 9.01
C HIS A 12 -15.50 1.97 8.33
N VAL A 13 -15.82 0.82 7.76
CA VAL A 13 -17.14 0.55 7.15
C VAL A 13 -18.26 0.93 8.13
N ASP A 14 -19.33 1.49 7.64
CA ASP A 14 -20.50 1.93 8.40
C ASP A 14 -20.29 3.00 9.48
N ALA A 15 -19.09 3.56 9.65
CA ALA A 15 -18.90 4.69 10.57
C ALA A 15 -19.62 5.98 10.14
N GLY A 16 -20.15 6.05 8.90
CA GLY A 16 -20.94 7.17 8.39
C GLY A 16 -20.13 8.23 7.65
N LYS A 17 -19.06 7.80 6.98
CA LYS A 17 -18.15 8.62 6.18
C LYS A 17 -18.87 9.45 5.11
N THR A 18 -19.57 8.82 4.19
CA THR A 18 -20.29 9.48 3.09
C THR A 18 -21.42 10.36 3.62
N THR A 19 -22.09 9.95 4.72
CA THR A 19 -23.10 10.76 5.40
C THR A 19 -22.52 12.07 5.95
N LEU A 20 -21.29 12.02 6.51
CA LEU A 20 -20.58 13.21 6.97
C LEU A 20 -20.22 14.12 5.79
N ALA A 21 -19.70 13.56 4.71
CA ALA A 21 -19.35 14.32 3.51
C ALA A 21 -20.58 15.06 2.92
N GLU A 22 -21.71 14.36 2.81
CA GLU A 22 -22.99 14.95 2.37
C GLU A 22 -23.46 16.08 3.31
N ALA A 23 -23.34 15.90 4.63
CA ALA A 23 -23.67 16.94 5.61
C ALA A 23 -22.77 18.18 5.48
N MET A 24 -21.46 17.98 5.32
CA MET A 24 -20.50 19.08 5.10
C MET A 24 -20.82 19.86 3.82
N LEU A 25 -21.14 19.17 2.71
CA LEU A 25 -21.51 19.80 1.44
C LEU A 25 -22.84 20.55 1.54
N PHE A 26 -23.80 20.05 2.30
CA PHE A 26 -25.08 20.70 2.54
C PHE A 26 -24.91 21.97 3.37
N ASN A 27 -24.16 21.92 4.47
CA ASN A 27 -23.90 23.07 5.36
C ASN A 27 -23.09 24.15 4.65
N ALA A 28 -22.18 23.78 3.76
CA ALA A 28 -21.48 24.70 2.87
C ALA A 28 -22.37 25.24 1.71
N GLY A 29 -23.63 24.82 1.60
CA GLY A 29 -24.57 25.29 0.56
C GLY A 29 -24.26 24.80 -0.85
N ARG A 30 -23.43 23.76 -0.99
CA ARG A 30 -23.05 23.20 -2.30
C ARG A 30 -24.09 22.24 -2.88
N ILE A 31 -24.84 21.58 -2.04
CA ILE A 31 -25.97 20.74 -2.41
C ILE A 31 -27.25 21.27 -1.75
N ARG A 32 -28.38 21.11 -2.44
CA ARG A 32 -29.68 21.61 -1.96
C ARG A 32 -30.41 20.65 -1.04
N LYS A 33 -30.11 19.37 -1.15
CA LYS A 33 -30.66 18.26 -0.39
C LYS A 33 -29.54 17.29 -0.09
N ARG A 34 -29.47 16.80 1.13
CA ARG A 34 -28.54 15.72 1.49
C ARG A 34 -29.00 14.42 0.85
N GLY A 35 -28.09 13.76 0.15
CA GLY A 35 -28.28 12.39 -0.29
C GLY A 35 -28.14 11.43 0.89
N ARG A 36 -28.67 10.23 0.73
CA ARG A 36 -28.55 9.11 1.68
C ARG A 36 -27.97 7.90 0.98
N VAL A 37 -26.98 7.29 1.60
CA VAL A 37 -26.39 6.06 1.08
C VAL A 37 -27.44 4.96 0.98
N ASP A 38 -28.28 4.82 2.00
CA ASP A 38 -29.37 3.82 2.05
C ASP A 38 -30.43 4.00 0.96
N ASP A 39 -30.65 5.24 0.50
CA ASP A 39 -31.60 5.57 -0.55
C ASP A 39 -30.95 5.57 -1.96
N GLY A 40 -29.62 5.43 -2.05
CA GLY A 40 -28.83 5.44 -3.29
C GLY A 40 -28.84 6.80 -4.02
N ASP A 41 -29.14 7.90 -3.32
CA ASP A 41 -29.18 9.27 -3.85
C ASP A 41 -28.02 10.15 -3.36
N SER A 42 -26.93 9.56 -2.83
CA SER A 42 -25.70 10.25 -2.44
C SER A 42 -25.08 10.97 -3.64
N HIS A 43 -24.60 12.20 -3.42
CA HIS A 43 -23.92 13.01 -4.43
C HIS A 43 -22.51 12.49 -4.76
N LEU A 44 -21.87 11.87 -3.80
CA LEU A 44 -20.49 11.38 -3.92
C LEU A 44 -20.40 9.94 -4.43
N ASP A 45 -21.36 9.08 -4.13
CA ASP A 45 -21.40 7.71 -4.65
C ASP A 45 -21.92 7.72 -6.10
N THR A 46 -21.01 7.93 -7.03
CA THR A 46 -21.35 8.16 -8.45
C THR A 46 -21.53 6.86 -9.23
N ASN A 47 -20.92 5.77 -8.77
CA ASN A 47 -20.98 4.47 -9.45
C ASN A 47 -22.23 3.67 -9.06
N ALA A 48 -22.82 2.98 -10.03
CA ALA A 48 -24.00 2.13 -9.80
C ALA A 48 -23.74 1.01 -8.79
N ILE A 49 -22.52 0.45 -8.78
CA ILE A 49 -22.10 -0.61 -7.84
C ILE A 49 -22.03 -0.05 -6.41
N GLU A 50 -21.53 1.15 -6.24
CA GLU A 50 -21.45 1.84 -4.93
C GLU A 50 -22.86 2.08 -4.37
N ARG A 51 -23.77 2.58 -5.21
CA ARG A 51 -25.17 2.84 -4.82
C ARG A 51 -25.92 1.57 -4.46
N GLU A 52 -25.71 0.48 -5.20
CA GLU A 52 -26.36 -0.82 -4.95
C GLU A 52 -25.88 -1.47 -3.65
N ARG A 53 -24.57 -1.33 -3.33
CA ARG A 53 -23.96 -1.94 -2.17
C ARG A 53 -23.91 -1.06 -0.93
N GLY A 54 -24.08 0.25 -1.10
CA GLY A 54 -23.95 1.21 -0.01
C GLY A 54 -22.51 1.38 0.51
N ILE A 55 -21.49 1.08 -0.32
CA ILE A 55 -20.08 1.23 0.03
C ILE A 55 -19.35 2.06 -1.00
N THR A 56 -18.44 2.92 -0.56
CA THR A 56 -17.54 3.67 -1.45
C THR A 56 -16.42 2.74 -1.93
N ILE A 57 -16.25 2.61 -3.23
CA ILE A 57 -15.26 1.76 -3.90
C ILE A 57 -14.13 2.61 -4.47
N PHE A 58 -14.48 3.72 -5.11
CA PHE A 58 -13.56 4.66 -5.74
C PHE A 58 -13.55 5.99 -4.99
N SER A 59 -12.39 6.63 -4.93
CA SER A 59 -12.29 7.97 -4.36
C SER A 59 -13.09 8.96 -5.17
N SER A 60 -13.98 9.71 -4.53
CA SER A 60 -14.77 10.79 -5.15
C SER A 60 -14.34 12.15 -4.62
N GLN A 61 -14.61 13.20 -5.42
CA GLN A 61 -14.21 14.56 -5.08
C GLN A 61 -15.42 15.49 -5.05
N ALA A 62 -15.38 16.43 -4.12
CA ALA A 62 -16.27 17.57 -4.07
C ALA A 62 -15.52 18.83 -3.63
N VAL A 63 -16.09 19.98 -3.93
CA VAL A 63 -15.53 21.27 -3.56
C VAL A 63 -16.52 22.00 -2.67
N LEU A 64 -16.06 22.52 -1.55
CA LEU A 64 -16.83 23.37 -0.66
C LEU A 64 -16.04 24.60 -0.23
N ASP A 65 -16.74 25.70 0.03
CA ASP A 65 -16.18 26.90 0.63
C ASP A 65 -16.83 27.10 2.00
N HIS A 66 -16.01 27.35 3.01
CA HIS A 66 -16.46 27.67 4.35
C HIS A 66 -15.64 28.85 4.89
N GLY A 67 -16.32 29.97 5.16
CA GLY A 67 -15.63 31.20 5.49
C GLY A 67 -14.70 31.70 4.37
N ASP A 68 -13.42 31.84 4.67
CA ASP A 68 -12.36 32.23 3.73
C ASP A 68 -11.54 31.03 3.23
N THR A 69 -11.98 29.81 3.55
CA THR A 69 -11.28 28.56 3.24
C THR A 69 -11.95 27.81 2.09
N HIS A 70 -11.14 27.43 1.10
CA HIS A 70 -11.51 26.60 -0.02
C HIS A 70 -11.08 25.16 0.26
N VAL A 71 -12.02 24.25 0.46
CA VAL A 71 -11.75 22.83 0.78
C VAL A 71 -12.11 21.97 -0.41
N MET A 72 -11.13 21.22 -0.90
CA MET A 72 -11.33 20.11 -1.83
C MET A 72 -11.48 18.83 -1.02
N LEU A 73 -12.72 18.36 -0.90
CA LEU A 73 -13.06 17.19 -0.13
C LEU A 73 -12.84 15.94 -0.98
N VAL A 74 -12.18 14.92 -0.41
CA VAL A 74 -11.99 13.62 -1.04
C VAL A 74 -12.60 12.55 -0.15
N ASP A 75 -13.61 11.86 -0.65
CA ASP A 75 -14.22 10.71 0.00
C ASP A 75 -13.45 9.44 -0.41
N ALA A 76 -12.70 8.84 0.50
CA ALA A 76 -11.87 7.66 0.25
C ALA A 76 -12.63 6.36 0.58
N PRO A 77 -12.32 5.22 -0.08
CA PRO A 77 -12.94 3.93 0.27
C PRO A 77 -12.75 3.57 1.74
N GLY A 78 -13.80 3.03 2.36
CA GLY A 78 -13.78 2.61 3.76
C GLY A 78 -13.69 1.09 3.97
N HIS A 79 -13.81 0.30 2.90
CA HIS A 79 -13.75 -1.16 2.98
C HIS A 79 -12.32 -1.67 2.82
N VAL A 80 -11.95 -2.70 3.61
CA VAL A 80 -10.58 -3.26 3.62
C VAL A 80 -10.12 -3.76 2.26
N ASP A 81 -11.00 -4.29 1.42
CA ASP A 81 -10.66 -4.77 0.07
C ASP A 81 -10.21 -3.63 -0.86
N PHE A 82 -10.51 -2.38 -0.52
CA PHE A 82 -10.13 -1.18 -1.28
C PHE A 82 -9.08 -0.34 -0.55
N SER A 83 -8.40 -0.91 0.45
CA SER A 83 -7.36 -0.21 1.22
C SER A 83 -6.21 0.29 0.35
N ALA A 84 -5.89 -0.40 -0.76
CA ALA A 84 -4.89 0.05 -1.73
C ALA A 84 -5.31 1.35 -2.45
N GLU A 85 -6.60 1.51 -2.79
CA GLU A 85 -7.14 2.76 -3.34
C GLU A 85 -7.15 3.86 -2.28
N ALA A 86 -7.53 3.54 -1.05
CA ALA A 86 -7.44 4.47 0.08
C ALA A 86 -6.00 4.94 0.30
N GLU A 87 -5.01 4.05 0.32
CA GLU A 87 -3.59 4.40 0.47
C GLU A 87 -3.11 5.34 -0.65
N ARG A 88 -3.47 5.08 -1.90
CA ARG A 88 -3.14 5.98 -3.03
C ARG A 88 -3.76 7.37 -2.84
N THR A 89 -5.00 7.42 -2.37
CA THR A 89 -5.73 8.66 -2.11
C THR A 89 -5.05 9.51 -1.04
N LEU A 90 -4.47 8.89 0.01
CA LEU A 90 -3.74 9.60 1.07
C LEU A 90 -2.66 10.52 0.51
N ARG A 91 -1.99 10.14 -0.57
CA ARG A 91 -0.92 10.95 -1.18
C ARG A 91 -1.38 12.28 -1.79
N ALA A 92 -2.69 12.46 -1.96
CA ALA A 92 -3.28 13.70 -2.45
C ALA A 92 -3.71 14.64 -1.31
N LEU A 93 -3.76 14.16 -0.07
CA LEU A 93 -4.33 14.88 1.06
C LEU A 93 -3.33 15.83 1.72
N ASP A 94 -3.83 16.97 2.17
CA ASP A 94 -3.14 17.90 3.06
C ASP A 94 -3.56 17.68 4.52
N TYR A 95 -4.81 17.25 4.73
CA TYR A 95 -5.42 16.92 6.01
C TYR A 95 -6.37 15.74 5.86
N ALA A 96 -6.66 15.07 6.95
CA ALA A 96 -7.64 14.00 7.01
C ALA A 96 -8.66 14.22 8.13
N ILE A 97 -9.88 13.74 7.90
CA ILE A 97 -10.92 13.54 8.92
C ILE A 97 -11.07 12.04 9.11
N LEU A 98 -10.69 11.51 10.25
CA LEU A 98 -10.90 10.12 10.62
C LEU A 98 -12.24 10.01 11.36
N VAL A 99 -13.21 9.34 10.75
CA VAL A 99 -14.54 9.16 11.32
C VAL A 99 -14.60 7.88 12.13
N VAL A 100 -15.03 7.98 13.38
CA VAL A 100 -15.16 6.85 14.32
C VAL A 100 -16.61 6.77 14.79
N GLY A 101 -17.26 5.62 14.64
CA GLY A 101 -18.62 5.43 15.15
C GLY A 101 -18.64 5.39 16.67
N ALA A 102 -19.50 6.17 17.32
CA ALA A 102 -19.59 6.22 18.78
C ALA A 102 -20.03 4.90 19.42
N ASN A 103 -20.83 4.12 18.69
CA ASN A 103 -21.31 2.81 19.12
C ASN A 103 -20.23 1.71 19.02
N ASP A 104 -19.32 1.84 18.03
CA ASP A 104 -18.32 0.81 17.70
C ASP A 104 -16.93 1.14 18.31
N GLY A 105 -16.65 2.41 18.53
CA GLY A 105 -15.35 2.89 18.99
C GLY A 105 -14.23 2.66 17.98
N VAL A 106 -12.98 2.56 18.45
CA VAL A 106 -11.81 2.32 17.60
C VAL A 106 -11.79 0.86 17.16
N GLN A 107 -11.89 0.63 15.86
CA GLN A 107 -11.84 -0.69 15.20
C GLN A 107 -10.45 -0.99 14.67
N GLY A 108 -10.14 -2.27 14.33
CA GLY A 108 -8.86 -2.66 13.75
C GLY A 108 -8.51 -1.87 12.48
N HIS A 109 -9.49 -1.70 11.58
CA HIS A 109 -9.28 -0.90 10.36
C HIS A 109 -9.05 0.60 10.66
N THR A 110 -9.63 1.14 11.74
CA THR A 110 -9.34 2.50 12.21
C THR A 110 -7.86 2.66 12.57
N GLU A 111 -7.27 1.67 13.24
CA GLU A 111 -5.85 1.65 13.58
C GLU A 111 -4.95 1.52 12.35
N THR A 112 -5.39 0.76 11.34
CA THR A 112 -4.67 0.69 10.06
C THR A 112 -4.64 2.03 9.34
N LEU A 113 -5.81 2.66 9.21
CA LEU A 113 -5.89 4.00 8.63
C LEU A 113 -5.03 5.00 9.42
N TRP A 114 -5.03 4.89 10.76
CA TRP A 114 -4.20 5.72 11.64
C TRP A 114 -2.71 5.54 11.37
N ARG A 115 -2.23 4.29 11.22
CA ARG A 115 -0.84 3.99 10.87
C ARG A 115 -0.45 4.50 9.49
N LEU A 116 -1.35 4.38 8.50
CA LEU A 116 -1.13 4.95 7.17
C LEU A 116 -1.06 6.48 7.20
N LEU A 117 -1.98 7.14 7.93
CA LEU A 117 -1.95 8.59 8.14
C LEU A 117 -0.64 9.05 8.81
N ALA A 118 -0.12 8.27 9.75
CA ALA A 118 1.17 8.54 10.39
C ALA A 118 2.34 8.34 9.41
N ARG A 119 2.32 7.28 8.60
CA ARG A 119 3.37 7.01 7.61
C ARG A 119 3.50 8.10 6.55
N TYR A 120 2.36 8.64 6.10
CA TYR A 120 2.33 9.70 5.11
C TYR A 120 2.33 11.11 5.71
N ASP A 121 2.54 11.20 7.02
CA ASP A 121 2.66 12.47 7.78
C ASP A 121 1.45 13.39 7.62
N ILE A 122 0.23 12.82 7.52
CA ILE A 122 -1.00 13.57 7.25
C ILE A 122 -1.63 14.06 8.56
N PRO A 123 -1.72 15.39 8.79
CA PRO A 123 -2.44 15.98 9.92
C PRO A 123 -3.90 15.51 9.94
N THR A 124 -4.39 15.13 11.12
CA THR A 124 -5.66 14.41 11.24
C THR A 124 -6.57 15.04 12.28
N PHE A 125 -7.81 15.29 11.88
CA PHE A 125 -8.95 15.57 12.76
C PHE A 125 -9.74 14.30 12.99
N ILE A 126 -10.38 14.16 14.13
CA ILE A 126 -11.22 12.99 14.44
C ILE A 126 -12.67 13.48 14.59
N PHE A 127 -13.61 12.75 13.96
CA PHE A 127 -15.04 12.98 14.13
C PHE A 127 -15.71 11.74 14.72
N ILE A 128 -16.12 11.83 15.99
CA ILE A 128 -16.88 10.79 16.69
C ILE A 128 -18.34 10.93 16.24
N ASN A 129 -18.75 10.08 15.30
CA ASN A 129 -20.06 10.11 14.66
C ASN A 129 -21.08 9.22 15.38
N LYS A 130 -22.38 9.40 15.09
CA LYS A 130 -23.49 8.59 15.64
C LYS A 130 -23.69 8.71 17.14
N ILE A 131 -23.38 9.87 17.74
CA ILE A 131 -23.61 10.09 19.18
C ILE A 131 -25.10 10.05 19.59
N ASP A 132 -26.00 10.08 18.63
CA ASP A 132 -27.44 9.95 18.79
C ASP A 132 -27.91 8.52 19.02
N LEU A 133 -27.05 7.53 18.82
CA LEU A 133 -27.27 6.13 19.14
C LEU A 133 -26.76 5.82 20.55
N GLU A 134 -27.14 4.65 21.08
CA GLU A 134 -26.59 4.16 22.34
C GLU A 134 -25.07 3.99 22.24
N ASN A 135 -24.33 4.62 23.14
CA ASN A 135 -22.86 4.64 23.12
C ASN A 135 -22.32 4.76 24.57
N PRO A 136 -21.03 4.46 24.81
CA PRO A 136 -20.43 4.46 26.15
C PRO A 136 -20.23 5.86 26.75
N GLY A 137 -20.50 6.92 26.01
CA GLY A 137 -20.29 8.31 26.39
C GLY A 137 -18.99 8.90 25.86
N ARG A 138 -19.00 10.24 25.67
CA ARG A 138 -17.90 11.00 25.04
C ARG A 138 -16.56 10.81 25.74
N ASP A 139 -16.53 10.90 27.07
CA ASP A 139 -15.28 10.82 27.85
C ASP A 139 -14.63 9.43 27.72
N VAL A 140 -15.44 8.37 27.69
CA VAL A 140 -14.97 6.97 27.50
C VAL A 140 -14.38 6.82 26.11
N LEU A 141 -15.01 7.39 25.09
CA LEU A 141 -14.53 7.33 23.71
C LEU A 141 -13.23 8.13 23.53
N LEU A 142 -13.12 9.32 24.12
CA LEU A 142 -11.89 10.11 24.13
C LEU A 142 -10.75 9.37 24.82
N ALA A 143 -11.01 8.74 25.97
CA ALA A 143 -10.03 7.90 26.65
C ALA A 143 -9.58 6.72 25.80
N GLN A 144 -10.49 6.07 25.06
CA GLN A 144 -10.17 4.99 24.14
C GLN A 144 -9.31 5.48 22.97
N LEU A 145 -9.63 6.63 22.37
CA LEU A 145 -8.83 7.25 21.33
C LEU A 145 -7.41 7.60 21.84
N GLY A 146 -7.32 8.15 23.06
CA GLY A 146 -6.05 8.44 23.71
C GLY A 146 -5.16 7.21 23.89
N GLN A 147 -5.74 6.10 24.33
CA GLN A 147 -5.02 4.84 24.57
C GLN A 147 -4.64 4.09 23.30
N ARG A 148 -5.52 4.05 22.28
CA ARG A 148 -5.33 3.21 21.09
C ARG A 148 -4.67 3.95 19.93
N LEU A 149 -4.84 5.26 19.83
CA LEU A 149 -4.30 6.05 18.72
C LEU A 149 -3.19 6.98 19.18
N SER A 150 -3.48 7.96 20.03
CA SER A 150 -2.50 8.93 20.56
C SER A 150 -3.04 9.71 21.75
N GLU A 151 -2.20 9.97 22.74
CA GLU A 151 -2.50 10.86 23.87
C GLU A 151 -2.88 12.28 23.43
N GLY A 152 -2.49 12.68 22.21
CA GLY A 152 -2.88 13.95 21.59
C GLY A 152 -4.31 14.00 21.05
N CYS A 153 -5.13 12.96 21.19
CA CYS A 153 -6.56 12.94 20.85
C CYS A 153 -7.35 13.67 21.94
N LEU A 154 -7.58 14.96 21.76
CA LEU A 154 -8.21 15.84 22.74
C LEU A 154 -9.52 16.44 22.22
N ASP A 155 -10.42 16.78 23.15
CA ASP A 155 -11.68 17.44 22.84
C ASP A 155 -11.48 18.78 22.13
N ALA A 156 -11.95 18.88 20.89
CA ALA A 156 -11.72 20.07 20.07
C ALA A 156 -12.47 21.32 20.58
N ASN A 157 -13.69 21.14 21.11
CA ASN A 157 -14.49 22.27 21.57
C ASN A 157 -13.91 22.89 22.86
N GLU A 158 -13.48 22.04 23.80
CA GLU A 158 -12.80 22.49 25.01
C GLU A 158 -11.43 23.10 24.72
N LEU A 159 -10.69 22.49 23.76
CA LEU A 159 -9.40 22.98 23.30
C LEU A 159 -9.49 24.42 22.74
N LEU A 160 -10.49 24.67 21.87
CA LEU A 160 -10.71 25.98 21.25
C LEU A 160 -11.35 27.02 22.21
N ALA A 161 -12.03 26.56 23.25
CA ALA A 161 -12.63 27.40 24.27
C ALA A 161 -11.65 27.87 25.37
N GLY A 162 -10.41 27.38 25.41
CA GLY A 162 -9.42 27.74 26.43
C GLY A 162 -9.61 27.01 27.77
N GLY A 163 -10.12 25.79 27.76
CA GLY A 163 -10.37 24.98 28.95
C GLY A 163 -9.14 24.25 29.51
N ALA A 164 -9.38 23.39 30.52
CA ALA A 164 -8.33 22.56 31.15
C ALA A 164 -7.60 21.63 30.16
N VAL A 165 -8.25 21.23 29.06
CA VAL A 165 -7.68 20.41 27.98
C VAL A 165 -6.47 21.08 27.30
N GLN A 166 -6.31 22.43 27.40
CA GLN A 166 -5.13 23.09 26.89
C GLN A 166 -3.86 22.80 27.71
N GLU A 167 -3.98 22.47 28.99
CA GLU A 167 -2.84 22.01 29.80
C GLU A 167 -2.35 20.64 29.32
N ASP A 168 -3.27 19.73 29.01
CA ASP A 168 -2.94 18.42 28.42
C ASP A 168 -2.28 18.58 27.04
N ALA A 169 -2.82 19.49 26.21
CA ALA A 169 -2.20 19.80 24.91
C ALA A 169 -0.80 20.40 25.07
N ALA A 170 -0.61 21.33 26.01
CA ALA A 170 0.69 21.97 26.27
C ALA A 170 1.74 20.93 26.70
N ALA A 171 1.37 19.91 27.45
CA ALA A 171 2.27 18.84 27.89
C ALA A 171 2.86 18.01 26.74
N LEU A 172 2.27 18.06 25.55
CA LEU A 172 2.73 17.30 24.37
C LEU A 172 3.88 17.96 23.60
N ASP A 173 4.19 19.23 23.89
CA ASP A 173 5.19 20.00 23.12
C ASP A 173 5.86 21.06 24.01
N GLU A 174 7.21 21.09 24.04
CA GLU A 174 7.98 22.00 24.90
C GLU A 174 7.64 23.48 24.66
N ALA A 175 7.53 23.90 23.41
CA ALA A 175 7.23 25.31 23.08
C ALA A 175 5.79 25.67 23.43
N ALA A 176 4.85 24.73 23.30
CA ALA A 176 3.47 24.94 23.76
C ALA A 176 3.38 25.01 25.29
N LEU A 177 4.17 24.21 26.00
CA LEU A 177 4.23 24.28 27.47
C LEU A 177 4.79 25.60 27.96
N GLU A 178 5.85 26.12 27.33
CA GLU A 178 6.38 27.46 27.64
C GLU A 178 5.32 28.57 27.44
N GLU A 179 4.63 28.54 26.27
CA GLU A 179 3.57 29.50 25.96
C GLU A 179 2.44 29.44 27.01
N PHE A 180 1.99 28.20 27.35
CA PHE A 180 0.93 28.00 28.33
C PHE A 180 1.32 28.47 29.74
N LEU A 181 2.55 28.24 30.16
CA LEU A 181 3.07 28.70 31.45
C LEU A 181 3.20 30.24 31.53
N GLU A 182 3.49 30.92 30.40
CA GLU A 182 3.60 32.35 30.32
C GLU A 182 2.24 33.06 30.17
N ALA A 183 1.37 32.57 29.28
CA ALA A 183 0.13 33.23 28.88
C ALA A 183 -1.12 32.67 29.59
N GLY A 184 -1.06 31.44 30.12
CA GLY A 184 -2.20 30.73 30.71
C GLY A 184 -3.14 30.13 29.69
N GLU A 185 -2.85 30.29 28.41
CA GLU A 185 -3.61 29.72 27.29
C GLU A 185 -2.70 29.48 26.06
N LEU A 186 -3.10 28.58 25.17
CA LEU A 186 -2.42 28.36 23.91
C LEU A 186 -3.07 29.17 22.78
N SER A 187 -2.25 29.83 21.97
CA SER A 187 -2.73 30.54 20.78
C SER A 187 -3.22 29.53 19.72
N VAL A 188 -4.19 29.96 18.90
CA VAL A 188 -4.65 29.19 17.73
C VAL A 188 -3.48 28.86 16.77
N ALA A 189 -2.48 29.72 16.69
CA ALA A 189 -1.29 29.50 15.88
C ALA A 189 -0.46 28.31 16.39
N THR A 190 -0.29 28.18 17.70
CA THR A 190 0.39 27.04 18.35
C THR A 190 -0.41 25.77 18.19
N LEU A 191 -1.72 25.79 18.45
CA LEU A 191 -2.59 24.63 18.23
C LEU A 191 -2.55 24.16 16.76
N SER A 192 -2.63 25.09 15.82
CA SER A 192 -2.54 24.82 14.38
C SER A 192 -1.17 24.21 13.98
N ARG A 193 -0.07 24.67 14.59
CA ARG A 193 1.26 24.08 14.42
C ARG A 193 1.30 22.64 14.93
N MET A 194 0.80 22.40 16.13
CA MET A 194 0.79 21.06 16.74
C MET A 194 -0.06 20.07 15.96
N VAL A 195 -1.19 20.51 15.39
CA VAL A 195 -1.99 19.68 14.46
C VAL A 195 -1.19 19.35 13.20
N ALA A 196 -0.55 20.35 12.59
CA ALA A 196 0.27 20.16 11.39
C ALA A 196 1.48 19.24 11.63
N GLU A 197 2.06 19.26 12.84
CA GLU A 197 3.17 18.39 13.26
C GLU A 197 2.70 17.02 13.80
N ARG A 198 1.40 16.72 13.72
CA ARG A 198 0.81 15.46 14.22
C ARG A 198 1.09 15.18 15.71
N LYS A 199 1.17 16.22 16.52
CA LYS A 199 1.26 16.14 17.99
C LYS A 199 -0.10 16.27 18.65
N LEU A 200 -1.04 16.97 17.99
CA LEU A 200 -2.39 17.22 18.46
C LEU A 200 -3.41 16.74 17.42
N PHE A 201 -4.45 16.06 17.88
CA PHE A 201 -5.51 15.48 17.06
C PHE A 201 -6.87 15.92 17.61
N PRO A 202 -7.42 17.06 17.14
CA PRO A 202 -8.68 17.59 17.65
C PRO A 202 -9.85 16.62 17.37
N CYS A 203 -10.57 16.24 18.42
CA CYS A 203 -11.70 15.32 18.37
C CYS A 203 -13.03 16.09 18.49
N PHE A 204 -13.82 16.04 17.43
CA PHE A 204 -15.19 16.56 17.40
C PHE A 204 -16.18 15.42 17.59
N ALA A 205 -17.35 15.70 18.13
CA ALA A 205 -18.40 14.70 18.33
C ALA A 205 -19.74 15.19 17.76
N GLY A 206 -20.46 14.31 17.08
CA GLY A 206 -21.71 14.68 16.45
C GLY A 206 -22.52 13.52 15.86
N SER A 207 -23.58 13.87 15.16
CA SER A 207 -24.35 12.97 14.33
C SER A 207 -24.50 13.57 12.94
N ALA A 208 -23.74 13.06 11.99
CA ALA A 208 -23.81 13.51 10.60
C ALA A 208 -25.22 13.38 10.02
N LEU A 209 -25.94 12.30 10.38
CA LEU A 209 -27.31 12.07 9.93
C LEU A 209 -28.28 13.14 10.45
N LYS A 210 -28.10 13.62 11.69
CA LYS A 210 -28.96 14.63 12.32
C LYS A 210 -28.39 16.03 12.23
N ASP A 211 -27.28 16.22 11.54
CA ASP A 211 -26.64 17.52 11.35
C ASP A 211 -26.15 18.15 12.67
N GLN A 212 -25.62 17.35 13.56
CA GLN A 212 -25.10 17.78 14.85
C GLN A 212 -23.58 17.70 14.84
N GLY A 213 -22.89 18.78 15.26
CA GLY A 213 -21.43 18.84 15.35
C GLY A 213 -20.70 19.01 14.02
N VAL A 214 -21.42 19.14 12.88
CA VAL A 214 -20.82 19.25 11.55
C VAL A 214 -20.29 20.67 11.29
N ASP A 215 -21.02 21.70 11.72
CA ASP A 215 -20.56 23.09 11.61
C ASP A 215 -19.35 23.33 12.52
N GLU A 216 -19.37 22.81 13.74
CA GLU A 216 -18.24 22.89 14.68
C GLU A 216 -16.99 22.20 14.11
N LEU A 217 -17.16 21.06 13.42
CA LEU A 217 -16.06 20.41 12.70
C LEU A 217 -15.51 21.29 11.58
N LEU A 218 -16.38 21.89 10.75
CA LEU A 218 -15.98 22.77 9.65
C LEU A 218 -15.26 24.01 10.16
N ASP A 219 -15.79 24.67 11.19
CA ASP A 219 -15.19 25.83 11.82
C ASP A 219 -13.82 25.50 12.42
N GLY A 220 -13.72 24.37 13.13
CA GLY A 220 -12.49 23.91 13.75
C GLY A 220 -11.40 23.56 12.73
N ILE A 221 -11.76 22.87 11.65
CA ILE A 221 -10.85 22.58 10.53
C ILE A 221 -10.34 23.90 9.93
N CYS A 222 -11.22 24.84 9.59
CA CYS A 222 -10.81 26.12 9.01
C CYS A 222 -9.94 26.97 9.95
N ALA A 223 -10.18 26.90 11.27
CA ALA A 223 -9.39 27.60 12.27
C ALA A 223 -7.98 27.00 12.42
N LEU A 224 -7.88 25.65 12.45
CA LEU A 224 -6.64 24.95 12.79
C LEU A 224 -5.79 24.54 11.57
N MET A 225 -6.32 24.60 10.35
CA MET A 225 -5.52 24.39 9.14
C MET A 225 -4.52 25.53 8.93
N ARG A 226 -3.30 25.17 8.51
CA ARG A 226 -2.25 26.10 8.10
C ARG A 226 -2.16 26.20 6.58
N GLU A 227 -1.79 27.37 6.10
CA GLU A 227 -1.39 27.54 4.72
C GLU A 227 -0.06 26.81 4.50
N GLN A 228 -0.01 25.95 3.49
CA GLN A 228 1.20 25.20 3.14
C GLN A 228 2.09 26.01 2.20
N ALA A 229 3.41 25.85 2.36
CA ALA A 229 4.38 26.41 1.44
C ALA A 229 4.63 25.40 0.30
N TRP A 230 4.39 25.82 -0.92
CA TRP A 230 4.53 24.98 -2.09
C TRP A 230 5.84 25.26 -2.85
N LEU A 231 6.34 24.28 -3.60
CA LEU A 231 7.48 24.47 -4.48
C LEU A 231 7.18 25.56 -5.53
N PRO A 232 8.15 26.40 -5.89
CA PRO A 232 7.93 27.43 -6.92
C PRO A 232 7.86 26.85 -8.33
N GLU A 233 8.53 25.74 -8.59
CA GLU A 233 8.52 25.03 -9.87
C GLU A 233 7.32 24.09 -9.95
N PHE A 234 6.89 23.77 -11.19
CA PHE A 234 5.80 22.82 -11.38
C PHE A 234 6.19 21.45 -10.83
N ALA A 235 5.36 20.98 -9.92
CA ALA A 235 5.45 19.64 -9.35
C ALA A 235 4.02 19.11 -9.15
N ALA A 236 3.80 17.83 -9.41
CA ALA A 236 2.51 17.20 -9.16
C ALA A 236 2.67 15.70 -8.94
N ARG A 237 1.71 15.10 -8.24
CA ARG A 237 1.67 13.69 -7.88
C ARG A 237 0.41 13.06 -8.45
N VAL A 238 0.57 11.94 -9.17
CA VAL A 238 -0.58 11.18 -9.69
C VAL A 238 -1.05 10.21 -8.62
N TYR A 239 -2.26 10.39 -8.12
CA TYR A 239 -2.79 9.49 -7.09
C TYR A 239 -3.81 8.48 -7.65
N ARG A 240 -4.42 8.74 -8.81
CA ARG A 240 -5.40 7.85 -9.44
C ARG A 240 -5.36 7.99 -10.96
N VAL A 241 -5.70 6.91 -11.65
CA VAL A 241 -6.02 6.89 -13.08
C VAL A 241 -7.40 6.27 -13.26
N SER A 242 -8.22 6.83 -14.13
CA SER A 242 -9.55 6.28 -14.45
C SER A 242 -9.91 6.55 -15.91
N ARG A 243 -11.06 6.06 -16.34
CA ARG A 243 -11.65 6.38 -17.65
C ARG A 243 -12.86 7.29 -17.49
N GLY A 244 -12.97 8.29 -18.36
CA GLY A 244 -14.16 9.12 -18.44
C GLY A 244 -15.27 8.46 -19.25
N ASP A 245 -16.44 9.09 -19.31
CA ASP A 245 -17.65 8.57 -19.97
C ASP A 245 -17.47 8.25 -21.47
N ARG A 246 -16.47 8.86 -22.11
CA ARG A 246 -16.14 8.63 -23.53
C ARG A 246 -14.97 7.68 -23.71
N GLY A 247 -14.53 7.01 -22.65
CA GLY A 247 -13.38 6.12 -22.64
C GLY A 247 -12.02 6.83 -22.62
N GLU A 248 -11.99 8.18 -22.51
CA GLU A 248 -10.74 8.93 -22.40
C GLU A 248 -10.05 8.66 -21.04
N ARG A 249 -8.71 8.57 -21.07
CA ARG A 249 -7.91 8.39 -19.88
C ARG A 249 -7.84 9.67 -19.07
N LEU A 250 -8.15 9.59 -17.79
CA LEU A 250 -8.07 10.65 -16.79
C LEU A 250 -6.97 10.35 -15.79
N ALA A 251 -5.98 11.21 -15.71
CA ALA A 251 -4.99 11.17 -14.64
C ALA A 251 -5.39 12.18 -13.56
N TRP A 252 -5.61 11.71 -12.35
CA TRP A 252 -5.96 12.52 -11.20
C TRP A 252 -4.70 12.93 -10.47
N VAL A 253 -4.48 14.22 -10.36
CA VAL A 253 -3.22 14.78 -9.88
C VAL A 253 -3.43 15.76 -8.73
N LYS A 254 -2.54 15.70 -7.74
CA LYS A 254 -2.31 16.74 -6.73
C LYS A 254 -1.18 17.62 -7.20
N VAL A 255 -1.42 18.91 -7.38
CA VAL A 255 -0.38 19.88 -7.73
C VAL A 255 0.35 20.27 -6.43
N THR A 256 1.65 19.95 -6.36
CA THR A 256 2.52 20.16 -5.17
C THR A 256 3.52 21.30 -5.37
N GLY A 257 3.55 21.89 -6.57
CA GLY A 257 4.40 23.03 -6.87
C GLY A 257 3.95 23.79 -8.10
N GLY A 258 4.23 25.08 -8.15
CA GLY A 258 3.93 25.93 -9.28
C GLY A 258 2.47 25.94 -9.72
N THR A 259 2.25 25.78 -11.01
CA THR A 259 0.92 25.82 -11.63
C THR A 259 0.84 24.84 -12.80
N LEU A 260 -0.16 23.99 -12.81
CA LEU A 260 -0.48 23.12 -13.94
C LEU A 260 -1.41 23.86 -14.91
N ARG A 261 -1.06 23.87 -16.20
CA ARG A 261 -1.86 24.55 -17.24
C ARG A 261 -2.36 23.60 -18.32
N ALA A 262 -3.53 23.90 -18.84
CA ALA A 262 -4.02 23.24 -20.04
C ALA A 262 -3.06 23.50 -21.22
N LYS A 263 -2.83 22.46 -22.04
CA LYS A 263 -1.90 22.48 -23.18
C LYS A 263 -0.40 22.59 -22.84
N GLN A 264 -0.04 22.53 -21.56
CA GLN A 264 1.35 22.49 -21.11
C GLN A 264 2.00 21.14 -21.47
N MET A 265 3.28 21.19 -21.85
CA MET A 265 4.13 20.00 -21.88
C MET A 265 4.62 19.72 -20.48
N ILE A 266 4.48 18.49 -20.03
CA ILE A 266 4.96 18.04 -18.73
C ILE A 266 5.82 16.80 -18.89
N SER A 267 6.84 16.71 -18.06
CA SER A 267 7.69 15.53 -17.94
C SER A 267 7.28 14.71 -16.73
N GLY A 268 7.45 13.41 -16.82
CA GLY A 268 7.23 12.47 -15.73
C GLY A 268 8.28 11.37 -15.78
N HIS A 269 8.45 10.71 -14.64
CA HIS A 269 9.32 9.56 -14.51
C HIS A 269 8.45 8.38 -14.12
N SER A 270 8.35 7.38 -14.99
CA SER A 270 7.91 6.05 -14.61
C SER A 270 9.14 5.22 -14.28
N SER A 271 8.97 4.10 -13.61
CA SER A 271 10.06 3.24 -13.12
C SER A 271 11.10 2.79 -14.16
N ALA A 272 10.88 3.02 -15.44
CA ALA A 272 11.74 2.58 -16.53
C ALA A 272 12.26 3.70 -17.44
N GLU A 273 11.48 4.77 -17.71
CA GLU A 273 11.87 5.80 -18.69
C GLU A 273 11.29 7.18 -18.35
N ALA A 274 12.08 8.24 -18.59
CA ALA A 274 11.57 9.60 -18.59
C ALA A 274 10.73 9.84 -19.85
N TRP A 275 9.59 10.49 -19.69
CA TRP A 275 8.70 10.81 -20.80
C TRP A 275 8.22 12.27 -20.73
N GLU A 276 7.84 12.82 -21.88
CA GLU A 276 7.26 14.15 -22.01
C GLU A 276 5.96 14.07 -22.80
N GLN A 277 4.87 14.58 -22.23
CA GLN A 277 3.54 14.55 -22.83
C GLN A 277 2.80 15.87 -22.63
N LYS A 278 1.82 16.10 -23.50
CA LYS A 278 1.01 17.32 -23.47
C LYS A 278 -0.29 17.10 -22.73
N VAL A 279 -0.55 17.95 -21.76
CA VAL A 279 -1.86 18.04 -21.10
C VAL A 279 -2.89 18.61 -22.10
N ASP A 280 -3.99 17.90 -22.33
CA ASP A 280 -5.04 18.37 -23.23
C ASP A 280 -6.07 19.25 -22.51
N GLN A 281 -6.65 18.75 -21.44
CA GLN A 281 -7.66 19.45 -20.62
C GLN A 281 -7.29 19.29 -19.15
N VAL A 282 -7.66 20.29 -18.37
CA VAL A 282 -7.65 20.27 -16.92
C VAL A 282 -9.11 20.36 -16.45
N ARG A 283 -9.56 19.41 -15.64
CA ARG A 283 -10.93 19.27 -15.15
C ARG A 283 -10.95 19.30 -13.64
N ILE A 284 -11.78 20.14 -13.06
CA ILE A 284 -12.06 20.15 -11.60
C ILE A 284 -13.41 19.48 -11.41
N TYR A 285 -13.43 18.35 -10.71
CA TYR A 285 -14.61 17.55 -10.47
C TYR A 285 -15.35 17.99 -9.20
N ASN A 286 -16.68 17.89 -9.24
CA ASN A 286 -17.57 18.02 -8.11
C ASN A 286 -18.67 16.97 -8.23
N GLY A 287 -18.47 15.79 -7.62
CA GLY A 287 -19.26 14.60 -7.91
C GLY A 287 -19.11 14.14 -9.37
N GLU A 288 -20.20 13.87 -10.06
CA GLU A 288 -20.21 13.45 -11.47
C GLU A 288 -19.85 14.58 -12.46
N LYS A 289 -19.97 15.83 -12.04
CA LYS A 289 -19.80 16.99 -12.92
C LYS A 289 -18.40 17.56 -12.81
N TYR A 290 -17.91 18.12 -13.91
CA TYR A 290 -16.64 18.83 -13.91
C TYR A 290 -16.74 20.17 -14.62
N GLU A 291 -15.83 21.06 -14.25
CA GLU A 291 -15.58 22.33 -14.91
C GLU A 291 -14.20 22.30 -15.58
N LEU A 292 -14.09 22.93 -16.76
CA LEU A 292 -12.81 23.07 -17.44
C LEU A 292 -12.05 24.25 -16.84
N ALA A 293 -10.87 23.97 -16.31
CA ALA A 293 -9.94 24.97 -15.83
C ALA A 293 -8.82 25.26 -16.84
N GLN A 294 -8.39 26.52 -16.91
CA GLN A 294 -7.20 26.87 -17.71
C GLN A 294 -5.92 26.53 -16.94
N GLU A 295 -5.95 26.68 -15.64
CA GLU A 295 -4.83 26.37 -14.76
C GLU A 295 -5.32 25.95 -13.37
N VAL A 296 -4.47 25.19 -12.65
CA VAL A 296 -4.64 24.81 -11.25
C VAL A 296 -3.31 25.09 -10.54
N ALA A 297 -3.37 25.89 -9.49
CA ALA A 297 -2.20 26.22 -8.67
C ALA A 297 -1.85 25.09 -7.70
N ALA A 298 -0.64 25.14 -7.15
CA ALA A 298 -0.20 24.27 -6.07
C ALA A 298 -1.18 24.26 -4.91
N GLY A 299 -1.38 23.11 -4.28
CA GLY A 299 -2.41 22.85 -3.27
C GLY A 299 -3.72 22.31 -3.85
N GLY A 300 -3.97 22.42 -5.17
CA GLY A 300 -5.18 21.92 -5.81
C GLY A 300 -5.09 20.49 -6.30
N ILE A 301 -6.26 19.87 -6.48
CA ILE A 301 -6.42 18.58 -7.18
C ILE A 301 -7.24 18.77 -8.45
N CYS A 302 -6.92 18.00 -9.48
CA CYS A 302 -7.67 18.01 -10.74
C CYS A 302 -7.48 16.71 -11.50
N ALA A 303 -8.32 16.47 -12.50
CA ALA A 303 -8.09 15.41 -13.48
C ALA A 303 -7.60 16.03 -14.78
N VAL A 304 -6.62 15.37 -15.42
CA VAL A 304 -6.07 15.80 -16.70
C VAL A 304 -6.23 14.73 -17.77
N THR A 305 -6.43 15.17 -19.01
CA THR A 305 -6.41 14.31 -20.19
C THR A 305 -5.16 14.56 -21.03
N GLY A 306 -4.79 13.61 -21.90
CA GLY A 306 -3.62 13.71 -22.79
C GLY A 306 -2.40 12.94 -22.29
N LEU A 307 -2.43 12.39 -21.08
CA LEU A 307 -1.33 11.63 -20.51
C LEU A 307 -1.57 10.12 -20.68
N ALA A 308 -0.92 9.51 -21.68
CA ALA A 308 -1.12 8.10 -22.02
C ALA A 308 -0.28 7.13 -21.18
N HIS A 309 0.89 7.55 -20.70
CA HIS A 309 1.84 6.66 -20.02
C HIS A 309 1.86 6.78 -18.50
N VAL A 310 1.10 7.73 -17.95
CA VAL A 310 1.08 8.01 -16.52
C VAL A 310 0.38 6.87 -15.74
N ARG A 311 0.91 6.54 -14.56
CA ARG A 311 0.36 5.55 -13.65
C ARG A 311 0.06 6.16 -12.27
N PRO A 312 -0.83 5.56 -11.48
CA PRO A 312 -0.97 5.94 -10.08
C PRO A 312 0.37 5.81 -9.34
N GLY A 313 0.78 6.86 -8.64
CA GLY A 313 2.07 6.95 -7.94
C GLY A 313 3.16 7.71 -8.68
N ASP A 314 2.99 7.99 -9.98
CA ASP A 314 3.98 8.73 -10.76
C ASP A 314 4.16 10.17 -10.26
N ALA A 315 5.41 10.62 -10.31
CA ALA A 315 5.83 11.99 -10.03
C ALA A 315 5.94 12.78 -11.35
N LEU A 316 5.45 14.02 -11.35
CA LEU A 316 5.44 14.90 -12.50
C LEU A 316 6.24 16.18 -12.21
N GLY A 317 7.03 16.63 -13.19
CA GLY A 317 7.85 17.83 -13.06
C GLY A 317 8.94 17.66 -11.99
N ALA A 318 9.02 18.59 -11.04
CA ALA A 318 9.99 18.59 -9.94
C ALA A 318 9.57 17.74 -8.72
N GLU A 319 8.47 17.01 -8.80
CA GLU A 319 8.04 16.13 -7.71
C GLU A 319 9.04 14.99 -7.51
N PRO A 320 9.48 14.72 -6.26
CA PRO A 320 10.33 13.57 -5.99
C PRO A 320 9.55 12.25 -6.15
N ALA A 321 10.26 11.19 -6.53
CA ALA A 321 9.68 9.85 -6.55
C ALA A 321 9.14 9.48 -5.16
N GLY A 322 7.91 9.00 -5.11
CA GLY A 322 7.29 8.55 -3.86
C GLY A 322 7.67 7.10 -3.51
N ASP A 323 7.53 6.76 -2.23
CA ASP A 323 7.71 5.40 -1.76
C ASP A 323 6.70 4.42 -2.39
N ALA A 324 7.07 3.15 -2.47
CA ALA A 324 6.15 2.10 -2.87
C ALA A 324 4.97 1.98 -1.87
N PRO A 325 3.76 1.61 -2.34
CA PRO A 325 2.64 1.30 -1.46
C PRO A 325 2.99 0.18 -0.47
N VAL A 326 2.45 0.26 0.74
CA VAL A 326 2.61 -0.78 1.78
C VAL A 326 1.61 -1.89 1.58
N ILE A 327 0.39 -1.51 1.22
CA ILE A 327 -0.70 -2.45 1.04
C ILE A 327 -0.55 -3.13 -0.31
N ALA A 328 -0.46 -4.45 -0.29
CA ALA A 328 -0.35 -5.27 -1.48
C ALA A 328 -1.39 -6.41 -1.44
N PRO A 329 -1.93 -6.82 -2.59
CA PRO A 329 -2.84 -7.97 -2.66
C PRO A 329 -2.10 -9.25 -2.28
N VAL A 330 -2.83 -10.17 -1.68
CA VAL A 330 -2.30 -11.44 -1.15
C VAL A 330 -2.99 -12.67 -1.75
N LEU A 331 -4.09 -12.46 -2.45
CA LEU A 331 -4.86 -13.53 -3.09
C LEU A 331 -4.64 -13.47 -4.61
N THR A 332 -4.45 -14.64 -5.22
CA THR A 332 -4.43 -14.79 -6.67
C THR A 332 -5.67 -15.54 -7.11
N TYR A 333 -6.26 -15.10 -8.19
CA TYR A 333 -7.37 -15.77 -8.85
C TYR A 333 -7.00 -16.12 -10.27
N THR A 334 -7.44 -17.29 -10.71
CA THR A 334 -7.38 -17.70 -12.12
C THR A 334 -8.68 -17.26 -12.81
N VAL A 335 -8.55 -16.56 -13.91
CA VAL A 335 -9.69 -16.08 -14.68
C VAL A 335 -10.15 -17.18 -15.62
N LEU A 336 -11.42 -17.54 -15.55
CA LEU A 336 -12.07 -18.50 -16.46
C LEU A 336 -12.85 -17.71 -17.52
N PRO A 337 -12.35 -17.60 -18.76
CA PRO A 337 -12.95 -16.78 -19.81
C PRO A 337 -14.32 -17.28 -20.30
N GLY A 338 -14.68 -18.53 -19.98
CA GLY A 338 -15.90 -19.16 -20.50
C GLY A 338 -15.91 -19.26 -22.04
N GLU A 339 -16.94 -18.70 -22.67
CA GLU A 339 -17.06 -18.67 -24.14
C GLU A 339 -16.33 -17.48 -24.79
N HIS A 340 -15.71 -16.60 -23.98
CA HIS A 340 -15.04 -15.39 -24.50
C HIS A 340 -13.62 -15.70 -24.97
N ASP A 341 -13.15 -14.92 -25.95
CA ASP A 341 -11.76 -14.98 -26.39
C ASP A 341 -10.81 -14.56 -25.25
N VAL A 342 -9.89 -15.44 -24.93
CA VAL A 342 -8.92 -15.27 -23.85
C VAL A 342 -8.09 -13.98 -23.98
N HIS A 343 -7.72 -13.63 -25.23
CA HIS A 343 -6.97 -12.38 -25.49
C HIS A 343 -7.81 -11.13 -25.27
N ALA A 344 -9.13 -11.19 -25.59
CA ALA A 344 -10.04 -10.09 -25.31
C ALA A 344 -10.20 -9.86 -23.80
N VAL A 345 -10.32 -10.96 -23.02
CA VAL A 345 -10.39 -10.91 -21.56
C VAL A 345 -9.08 -10.35 -20.98
N PHE A 346 -7.93 -10.85 -21.43
CA PHE A 346 -6.62 -10.37 -20.98
C PHE A 346 -6.42 -8.88 -21.29
N LYS A 347 -6.85 -8.42 -22.47
CA LYS A 347 -6.80 -7.00 -22.83
C LYS A 347 -7.67 -6.13 -21.92
N ALA A 348 -8.89 -6.57 -21.64
CA ALA A 348 -9.81 -5.85 -20.75
C ALA A 348 -9.25 -5.76 -19.31
N LEU A 349 -8.72 -6.86 -18.80
CA LEU A 349 -8.06 -6.88 -17.49
C LEU A 349 -6.78 -6.01 -17.45
N SER A 350 -6.00 -6.01 -18.52
CA SER A 350 -4.82 -5.13 -18.66
C SER A 350 -5.21 -3.66 -18.66
N GLU A 351 -6.37 -3.30 -19.24
CA GLU A 351 -6.92 -1.95 -19.15
C GLU A 351 -7.33 -1.58 -17.71
N LEU A 352 -7.90 -2.52 -16.95
CA LEU A 352 -8.20 -2.31 -15.53
C LEU A 352 -6.93 -2.22 -14.69
N ALA A 353 -5.89 -3.00 -14.99
CA ALA A 353 -4.59 -2.93 -14.32
C ALA A 353 -3.86 -1.59 -14.58
N ASP A 354 -4.13 -0.91 -15.70
CA ASP A 354 -3.67 0.45 -15.93
C ASP A 354 -4.31 1.48 -14.96
N GLU A 355 -5.54 1.21 -14.52
CA GLU A 355 -6.27 2.04 -13.56
C GLU A 355 -5.92 1.65 -12.11
N ASP A 356 -5.78 0.36 -11.86
CA ASP A 356 -5.36 -0.22 -10.59
C ASP A 356 -4.19 -1.21 -10.77
N PRO A 357 -2.94 -0.75 -10.66
CA PRO A 357 -1.76 -1.62 -10.81
C PRO A 357 -1.70 -2.78 -9.80
N MET A 358 -2.43 -2.68 -8.68
CA MET A 358 -2.48 -3.73 -7.66
C MET A 358 -3.25 -4.97 -8.13
N LEU A 359 -4.04 -4.88 -9.21
CA LEU A 359 -4.69 -6.04 -9.82
C LEU A 359 -3.69 -7.09 -10.36
N GLY A 360 -2.41 -6.75 -10.53
CA GLY A 360 -1.32 -7.67 -10.82
C GLY A 360 -1.63 -8.66 -11.94
N VAL A 361 -2.29 -8.18 -13.00
CA VAL A 361 -2.71 -9.04 -14.13
C VAL A 361 -1.50 -9.64 -14.82
N SER A 362 -1.44 -10.95 -14.90
CA SER A 362 -0.35 -11.68 -15.52
C SER A 362 -0.85 -12.80 -16.42
N TRP A 363 -0.06 -13.09 -17.46
CA TRP A 363 -0.30 -14.21 -18.37
C TRP A 363 0.66 -15.36 -18.10
N ASN A 364 0.13 -16.51 -17.74
CA ASN A 364 0.92 -17.74 -17.59
C ASN A 364 1.02 -18.45 -18.95
N THR A 365 2.19 -18.36 -19.57
CA THR A 365 2.43 -18.92 -20.93
C THR A 365 2.40 -20.44 -20.97
N HIS A 366 2.67 -21.12 -19.85
CA HIS A 366 2.68 -22.60 -19.80
C HIS A 366 1.29 -23.19 -19.63
N LEU A 367 0.43 -22.51 -18.89
CA LEU A 367 -0.93 -22.95 -18.60
C LEU A 367 -1.97 -22.26 -19.49
N GLU A 368 -1.55 -21.27 -20.29
CA GLU A 368 -2.44 -20.41 -21.09
C GLU A 368 -3.58 -19.80 -20.23
N GLN A 369 -3.22 -19.36 -19.02
CA GLN A 369 -4.15 -18.83 -18.02
C GLN A 369 -3.86 -17.39 -17.69
N ILE A 370 -4.91 -16.62 -17.40
CA ILE A 370 -4.82 -15.28 -16.86
C ILE A 370 -4.90 -15.37 -15.35
N HIS A 371 -3.96 -14.77 -14.66
CA HIS A 371 -3.98 -14.62 -13.21
C HIS A 371 -4.19 -13.16 -12.82
N LEU A 372 -4.93 -12.95 -11.74
CA LEU A 372 -5.30 -11.65 -11.19
C LEU A 372 -5.04 -11.65 -9.70
N GLN A 373 -4.49 -10.54 -9.17
CA GLN A 373 -4.25 -10.37 -7.74
C GLN A 373 -5.32 -9.46 -7.13
N LEU A 374 -5.85 -9.84 -5.96
CA LEU A 374 -6.92 -9.11 -5.28
C LEU A 374 -6.69 -9.08 -3.76
N MET A 375 -7.30 -8.08 -3.13
CA MET A 375 -7.31 -7.93 -1.67
C MET A 375 -8.37 -8.81 -1.00
N GLY A 376 -9.52 -9.04 -1.68
CA GLY A 376 -10.62 -9.79 -1.09
C GLY A 376 -11.77 -10.05 -2.06
N ALA A 377 -12.81 -10.71 -1.53
CA ALA A 377 -13.95 -11.18 -2.31
C ALA A 377 -14.84 -10.05 -2.85
N VAL A 378 -14.96 -8.93 -2.13
CA VAL A 378 -15.75 -7.79 -2.60
C VAL A 378 -15.10 -7.13 -3.80
N GLN A 379 -13.76 -7.02 -3.80
CA GLN A 379 -13.01 -6.52 -4.97
C GLN A 379 -13.20 -7.44 -6.18
N LEU A 380 -13.24 -8.78 -5.97
CA LEU A 380 -13.50 -9.75 -7.03
C LEU A 380 -14.84 -9.51 -7.73
N GLU A 381 -15.92 -9.35 -6.96
CA GLU A 381 -17.24 -9.06 -7.53
C GLU A 381 -17.28 -7.73 -8.27
N VAL A 382 -16.57 -6.71 -7.77
CA VAL A 382 -16.48 -5.41 -8.46
C VAL A 382 -15.77 -5.57 -9.80
N VAL A 383 -14.63 -6.28 -9.85
CA VAL A 383 -13.92 -6.55 -11.11
C VAL A 383 -14.81 -7.33 -12.08
N GLN A 384 -15.51 -8.36 -11.61
CA GLN A 384 -16.45 -9.16 -12.41
C GLN A 384 -17.55 -8.29 -13.02
N ARG A 385 -18.13 -7.41 -12.20
CA ARG A 385 -19.19 -6.49 -12.63
C ARG A 385 -18.68 -5.47 -13.65
N VAL A 386 -17.50 -4.88 -13.42
CA VAL A 386 -16.88 -3.94 -14.35
C VAL A 386 -16.57 -4.60 -15.68
N LEU A 387 -16.09 -5.86 -15.70
CA LEU A 387 -15.89 -6.61 -16.94
C LEU A 387 -17.19 -6.81 -17.71
N ALA A 388 -18.26 -7.16 -17.02
CA ALA A 388 -19.57 -7.35 -17.64
C ALA A 388 -20.15 -6.03 -18.18
N ASP A 389 -20.17 -4.97 -17.35
CA ASP A 389 -20.86 -3.72 -17.67
C ASP A 389 -20.08 -2.88 -18.71
N ARG A 390 -18.74 -2.84 -18.62
CA ARG A 390 -17.90 -1.99 -19.47
C ARG A 390 -17.41 -2.68 -20.73
N PHE A 391 -17.11 -3.98 -20.65
CA PHE A 391 -16.50 -4.73 -21.75
C PHE A 391 -17.44 -5.79 -22.33
N GLY A 392 -18.59 -6.05 -21.69
CA GLY A 392 -19.53 -7.10 -22.11
C GLY A 392 -18.98 -8.52 -21.91
N LEU A 393 -18.04 -8.69 -20.98
CA LEU A 393 -17.34 -9.95 -20.72
C LEU A 393 -17.84 -10.55 -19.40
N SER A 394 -18.60 -11.63 -19.49
CA SER A 394 -19.02 -12.42 -18.33
C SER A 394 -18.00 -13.53 -18.09
N VAL A 395 -17.15 -13.36 -17.08
CA VAL A 395 -16.09 -14.29 -16.71
C VAL A 395 -16.34 -14.85 -15.31
N GLU A 396 -15.81 -16.04 -15.05
CA GLU A 396 -15.78 -16.63 -13.73
C GLU A 396 -14.36 -16.59 -13.19
N PHE A 397 -14.22 -16.72 -11.87
CA PHE A 397 -12.93 -16.74 -11.21
C PHE A 397 -12.85 -18.00 -10.36
N GLU A 398 -11.75 -18.70 -10.49
CA GLU A 398 -11.39 -19.79 -9.60
C GLU A 398 -10.38 -19.27 -8.58
N SER A 399 -10.57 -19.60 -7.30
CA SER A 399 -9.58 -19.23 -6.30
C SER A 399 -8.24 -19.83 -6.69
N GLY A 400 -7.31 -18.96 -7.01
CA GLY A 400 -5.90 -19.32 -7.22
C GLY A 400 -5.25 -19.59 -5.87
N GLY A 401 -4.01 -20.01 -5.90
CA GLY A 401 -3.26 -20.28 -4.67
C GLY A 401 -2.98 -19.01 -3.88
N ILE A 402 -2.55 -19.20 -2.64
CA ILE A 402 -1.93 -18.16 -1.81
C ILE A 402 -0.64 -17.68 -2.48
N LEU A 403 -0.36 -16.39 -2.42
CA LEU A 403 0.92 -15.82 -2.83
C LEU A 403 1.97 -16.07 -1.76
N TYR A 404 2.65 -17.18 -1.86
CA TYR A 404 3.78 -17.48 -1.00
C TYR A 404 5.00 -16.63 -1.35
N LYS A 405 5.89 -16.45 -0.36
CA LYS A 405 7.23 -15.91 -0.54
C LYS A 405 8.25 -16.84 0.11
N GLU A 406 9.51 -16.63 -0.18
CA GLU A 406 10.59 -17.39 0.45
C GLU A 406 11.61 -16.45 1.08
N THR A 407 12.24 -16.89 2.16
CA THR A 407 13.34 -16.18 2.82
C THR A 407 14.37 -17.18 3.34
N ILE A 408 15.38 -16.68 4.04
CA ILE A 408 16.38 -17.49 4.71
C ILE A 408 16.42 -17.16 6.19
N SER A 409 16.75 -18.14 7.04
CA SER A 409 16.87 -17.96 8.49
C SER A 409 18.32 -17.81 8.97
N GLN A 410 19.30 -18.11 8.11
CA GLN A 410 20.73 -18.02 8.42
C GLN A 410 21.49 -17.44 7.22
N PRO A 411 22.60 -16.72 7.47
CA PRO A 411 23.46 -16.23 6.40
C PRO A 411 24.05 -17.37 5.58
N VAL A 412 24.08 -17.20 4.27
CA VAL A 412 24.72 -18.13 3.33
C VAL A 412 25.56 -17.36 2.31
N GLU A 413 26.55 -18.04 1.74
CA GLU A 413 27.33 -17.48 0.64
C GLU A 413 26.88 -18.10 -0.68
N GLY A 414 26.85 -17.29 -1.73
CA GLY A 414 26.53 -17.71 -3.07
C GLY A 414 27.66 -17.40 -4.03
N VAL A 415 28.03 -18.38 -4.85
CA VAL A 415 29.08 -18.22 -5.85
C VAL A 415 28.51 -18.53 -7.23
N GLY A 416 28.72 -17.58 -8.15
CA GLY A 416 28.35 -17.77 -9.55
C GLY A 416 29.53 -17.53 -10.46
N HIS A 417 29.76 -18.49 -11.36
CA HIS A 417 30.84 -18.42 -12.35
C HIS A 417 30.26 -18.61 -13.76
N PHE A 418 30.71 -17.80 -14.69
CA PHE A 418 30.30 -17.89 -16.08
C PHE A 418 31.50 -17.69 -16.99
N GLU A 419 32.02 -18.80 -17.54
CA GLU A 419 33.22 -18.83 -18.38
C GLU A 419 33.03 -19.76 -19.59
N PRO A 420 32.05 -19.50 -20.49
CA PRO A 420 32.09 -20.14 -21.80
C PRO A 420 33.23 -19.52 -22.64
N LEU A 421 33.54 -20.14 -23.78
CA LEU A 421 34.66 -19.71 -24.61
C LEU A 421 34.64 -18.21 -24.90
N ARG A 422 35.72 -17.49 -24.53
CA ARG A 422 35.90 -16.05 -24.64
C ARG A 422 34.99 -15.17 -23.77
N HIS A 423 34.40 -15.73 -22.75
CA HIS A 423 33.65 -15.01 -21.70
C HIS A 423 34.23 -15.32 -20.32
N TYR A 424 34.09 -14.41 -19.37
CA TYR A 424 34.54 -14.64 -18.00
C TYR A 424 33.87 -13.68 -17.04
N ALA A 425 33.17 -14.19 -16.05
CA ALA A 425 32.78 -13.43 -14.87
C ALA A 425 32.64 -14.38 -13.67
N GLU A 426 33.10 -13.94 -12.50
CA GLU A 426 32.86 -14.59 -11.23
C GLU A 426 32.31 -13.59 -10.22
N VAL A 427 31.27 -13.97 -9.50
CA VAL A 427 30.58 -13.16 -8.51
C VAL A 427 30.40 -13.94 -7.23
N HIS A 428 30.80 -13.34 -6.10
CA HIS A 428 30.59 -13.85 -4.76
C HIS A 428 29.60 -12.95 -4.03
N LEU A 429 28.55 -13.54 -3.47
CA LEU A 429 27.50 -12.86 -2.73
C LEU A 429 27.37 -13.46 -1.34
N ARG A 430 27.00 -12.64 -0.38
CA ARG A 430 26.53 -13.05 0.92
C ARG A 430 25.04 -12.69 1.03
N LEU A 431 24.22 -13.68 1.32
CA LEU A 431 22.78 -13.54 1.55
C LEU A 431 22.55 -13.62 3.05
N GLU A 432 21.94 -12.60 3.65
CA GLU A 432 21.69 -12.50 5.08
C GLU A 432 20.20 -12.26 5.33
N PRO A 433 19.60 -12.90 6.35
CA PRO A 433 18.22 -12.66 6.71
C PRO A 433 18.02 -11.22 7.23
N LEU A 434 16.90 -10.62 6.90
CA LEU A 434 16.45 -9.33 7.41
C LEU A 434 15.17 -9.51 8.23
N PRO A 435 14.79 -8.51 9.05
CA PRO A 435 13.49 -8.49 9.71
C PRO A 435 12.33 -8.57 8.70
N ALA A 436 11.21 -9.16 9.12
CA ALA A 436 10.02 -9.27 8.29
C ALA A 436 9.56 -7.90 7.74
N GLY A 437 9.18 -7.86 6.47
CA GLY A 437 8.75 -6.64 5.78
C GLY A 437 9.89 -5.74 5.29
N SER A 438 11.16 -6.16 5.41
CA SER A 438 12.32 -5.39 4.93
C SER A 438 12.52 -5.47 3.41
N GLY A 439 11.86 -6.42 2.73
CA GLY A 439 12.08 -6.68 1.32
C GLY A 439 13.49 -7.18 1.00
N VAL A 440 13.94 -7.01 -0.24
CA VAL A 440 15.29 -7.39 -0.66
C VAL A 440 16.18 -6.15 -0.71
N GLN A 441 17.31 -6.20 0.00
CA GLN A 441 18.29 -5.11 0.04
C GLN A 441 19.57 -5.54 -0.68
N PHE A 442 20.18 -4.61 -1.40
CA PHE A 442 21.38 -4.87 -2.18
C PHE A 442 22.51 -3.93 -1.77
N GLY A 443 23.73 -4.44 -1.78
CA GLY A 443 24.89 -3.63 -1.45
C GLY A 443 26.22 -4.34 -1.70
N THR A 444 27.32 -3.67 -1.38
CA THR A 444 28.68 -4.20 -1.56
C THR A 444 29.58 -3.89 -0.36
N VAL A 445 30.48 -4.80 -0.09
CA VAL A 445 31.63 -4.61 0.80
C VAL A 445 32.95 -4.79 0.05
N THR A 446 32.88 -5.03 -1.27
CA THR A 446 34.05 -5.31 -2.11
C THR A 446 34.89 -4.04 -2.32
N SER A 447 36.20 -4.20 -2.31
CA SER A 447 37.15 -3.15 -2.64
C SER A 447 37.19 -2.89 -4.16
N THR A 448 37.44 -1.64 -4.56
CA THR A 448 37.70 -1.30 -5.96
C THR A 448 39.04 -1.89 -6.47
N ASP A 449 39.95 -2.27 -5.55
CA ASP A 449 41.21 -2.95 -5.89
C ASP A 449 40.97 -4.44 -6.21
N GLU A 450 39.90 -5.04 -5.69
CA GLU A 450 39.53 -6.44 -5.93
C GLU A 450 38.64 -6.57 -7.15
N LEU A 451 37.63 -5.68 -7.29
CA LEU A 451 36.74 -5.62 -8.42
C LEU A 451 36.45 -4.15 -8.76
N ASP A 452 36.73 -3.76 -9.99
CA ASP A 452 36.46 -2.40 -10.48
C ASP A 452 35.01 -1.98 -10.23
N LEU A 453 34.81 -0.70 -9.89
CA LEU A 453 33.52 -0.14 -9.51
C LEU A 453 32.42 -0.36 -10.56
N ASN A 454 32.78 -0.32 -11.84
CA ASN A 454 31.82 -0.53 -12.94
C ASN A 454 31.27 -1.97 -12.91
N TRP A 455 32.12 -2.95 -12.62
CA TRP A 455 31.69 -4.34 -12.49
C TRP A 455 30.86 -4.57 -11.22
N GLN A 456 31.22 -3.91 -10.11
CA GLN A 456 30.39 -3.94 -8.89
C GLN A 456 28.99 -3.39 -9.16
N ARG A 457 28.91 -2.21 -9.80
CA ARG A 457 27.64 -1.59 -10.19
C ARG A 457 26.82 -2.50 -11.09
N LEU A 458 27.46 -3.10 -12.09
CA LEU A 458 26.78 -4.00 -13.02
C LEU A 458 26.23 -5.26 -12.33
N ALA A 459 27.00 -5.86 -11.42
CA ALA A 459 26.53 -6.99 -10.65
C ALA A 459 25.29 -6.63 -9.80
N LEU A 460 25.30 -5.46 -9.14
CA LEU A 460 24.18 -5.00 -8.33
C LEU A 460 22.96 -4.61 -9.19
N ILE A 461 23.16 -3.94 -10.32
CA ILE A 461 22.06 -3.65 -11.27
C ILE A 461 21.40 -4.96 -11.73
N ASN A 462 22.20 -5.94 -12.12
CA ASN A 462 21.68 -7.24 -12.53
C ASN A 462 20.95 -7.98 -11.38
N ALA A 463 21.40 -7.82 -10.14
CA ALA A 463 20.70 -8.36 -8.99
C ALA A 463 19.33 -7.68 -8.76
N MET A 464 19.23 -6.38 -9.05
CA MET A 464 18.02 -5.57 -8.83
C MET A 464 17.02 -5.62 -9.99
N GLU A 465 17.42 -6.04 -11.20
CA GLU A 465 16.60 -5.91 -12.41
C GLU A 465 15.39 -6.86 -12.49
N ARG A 466 15.30 -7.81 -11.56
CA ARG A 466 14.18 -8.75 -11.49
C ARG A 466 13.98 -9.33 -10.09
N ASP A 467 12.80 -9.88 -9.86
CA ASP A 467 12.53 -10.71 -8.69
C ASP A 467 13.27 -12.05 -8.81
N HIS A 468 13.93 -12.46 -7.71
CA HIS A 468 14.61 -13.75 -7.63
C HIS A 468 13.67 -14.79 -7.01
N LEU A 469 13.58 -15.94 -7.69
CA LEU A 469 12.76 -17.04 -7.22
C LEU A 469 13.50 -17.84 -6.14
N GLY A 470 12.78 -18.24 -5.12
CA GLY A 470 13.24 -19.16 -4.09
C GLY A 470 13.39 -20.61 -4.61
N VAL A 471 13.73 -21.51 -3.73
CA VAL A 471 14.12 -22.91 -4.06
C VAL A 471 13.21 -23.95 -3.43
N LEU A 472 12.19 -23.54 -2.68
CA LEU A 472 11.20 -24.43 -2.07
C LEU A 472 9.99 -24.63 -2.96
N THR A 473 9.38 -23.54 -3.39
CA THR A 473 8.18 -23.52 -4.24
C THR A 473 8.38 -22.72 -5.53
N GLY A 474 9.51 -22.02 -5.65
CA GLY A 474 9.75 -21.07 -6.74
C GLY A 474 9.06 -19.72 -6.53
N SER A 475 8.57 -19.45 -5.34
CA SER A 475 8.00 -18.16 -4.97
C SER A 475 9.09 -17.09 -4.85
N PRO A 476 8.78 -15.78 -5.04
CA PRO A 476 9.76 -14.70 -4.93
C PRO A 476 10.38 -14.65 -3.53
N ILE A 477 11.70 -14.34 -3.46
CA ILE A 477 12.37 -14.12 -2.17
C ILE A 477 12.03 -12.74 -1.60
N THR A 478 12.04 -12.63 -0.27
CA THR A 478 11.88 -11.39 0.48
C THR A 478 12.69 -11.43 1.78
N ASP A 479 12.89 -10.27 2.40
CA ASP A 479 13.55 -10.13 3.69
C ASP A 479 14.98 -10.71 3.70
N VAL A 480 15.70 -10.44 2.60
CA VAL A 480 17.08 -10.89 2.39
C VAL A 480 17.94 -9.72 1.98
N ARG A 481 19.10 -9.58 2.65
CA ARG A 481 20.17 -8.69 2.20
C ARG A 481 21.13 -9.46 1.30
N ILE A 482 21.33 -8.97 0.08
CA ILE A 482 22.28 -9.52 -0.89
C ILE A 482 23.47 -8.58 -1.00
N THR A 483 24.63 -9.03 -0.50
CA THR A 483 25.86 -8.24 -0.42
C THR A 483 26.90 -8.81 -1.37
N LEU A 484 27.41 -7.97 -2.29
CA LEU A 484 28.56 -8.33 -3.12
C LEU A 484 29.83 -8.34 -2.24
N THR A 485 30.43 -9.50 -2.10
CA THR A 485 31.61 -9.74 -1.25
C THR A 485 32.89 -9.93 -2.04
N GLY A 486 32.80 -10.18 -3.33
CA GLY A 486 33.95 -10.33 -4.21
C GLY A 486 33.54 -10.69 -5.62
N GLY A 487 34.51 -10.73 -6.49
CA GLY A 487 34.31 -11.15 -7.88
C GLY A 487 35.54 -10.93 -8.73
N ARG A 488 35.46 -11.40 -9.96
CA ARG A 488 36.58 -11.27 -10.90
C ARG A 488 36.08 -11.03 -12.31
N ALA A 489 36.72 -10.09 -13.00
CA ALA A 489 36.59 -9.83 -14.42
C ALA A 489 37.91 -10.16 -15.16
N HIS A 490 37.83 -10.45 -16.43
CA HIS A 490 39.00 -10.62 -17.29
C HIS A 490 39.07 -9.51 -18.36
N ALA A 491 40.16 -8.79 -18.41
CA ALA A 491 40.32 -7.58 -19.25
C ALA A 491 39.98 -7.75 -20.74
N LYS A 492 40.04 -8.97 -21.29
CA LYS A 492 39.79 -9.26 -22.72
C LYS A 492 38.55 -10.11 -22.99
N HIS A 493 37.98 -10.71 -21.94
CA HIS A 493 36.97 -11.74 -22.08
C HIS A 493 35.70 -11.47 -21.26
N THR A 494 35.61 -10.35 -20.53
CA THR A 494 34.43 -9.99 -19.78
C THR A 494 33.58 -9.01 -20.56
N GLU A 495 32.32 -9.39 -20.77
CA GLU A 495 31.26 -8.54 -21.32
C GLU A 495 30.17 -8.33 -20.26
N GLY A 496 29.32 -7.31 -20.43
CA GLY A 496 28.28 -6.99 -19.45
C GLY A 496 27.32 -8.14 -19.17
N GLY A 497 26.97 -8.91 -20.18
CA GLY A 497 26.11 -10.09 -20.07
C GLY A 497 26.69 -11.22 -19.21
N ASP A 498 28.01 -11.29 -19.06
CA ASP A 498 28.68 -12.33 -18.25
C ASP A 498 28.41 -12.11 -16.76
N PHE A 499 28.48 -10.86 -16.31
CA PHE A 499 28.14 -10.50 -14.93
C PHE A 499 26.67 -10.79 -14.61
N ARG A 500 25.75 -10.57 -15.56
CA ARG A 500 24.35 -10.95 -15.39
C ARG A 500 24.24 -12.45 -15.12
N GLN A 501 24.89 -13.26 -15.95
CA GLN A 501 24.87 -14.71 -15.82
C GLN A 501 25.53 -15.19 -14.51
N ALA A 502 26.65 -14.61 -14.13
CA ALA A 502 27.32 -14.94 -12.87
C ALA A 502 26.51 -14.52 -11.64
N THR A 503 25.93 -13.31 -11.64
CA THR A 503 25.12 -12.80 -10.53
C THR A 503 23.88 -13.65 -10.28
N TYR A 504 23.13 -14.02 -11.33
CA TYR A 504 21.95 -14.86 -11.18
C TYR A 504 22.28 -16.24 -10.62
N ARG A 505 23.40 -16.83 -11.09
CA ARG A 505 23.89 -18.11 -10.57
C ARG A 505 24.34 -18.00 -9.12
N ALA A 506 25.02 -16.92 -8.75
CA ALA A 506 25.44 -16.70 -7.38
C ALA A 506 24.24 -16.63 -6.40
N ILE A 507 23.22 -15.86 -6.74
CA ILE A 507 22.01 -15.78 -5.90
C ILE A 507 21.35 -17.17 -5.80
N ARG A 508 21.16 -17.83 -6.93
CA ARG A 508 20.50 -19.13 -6.98
C ARG A 508 21.28 -20.20 -6.24
N GLN A 509 22.60 -20.24 -6.41
CA GLN A 509 23.49 -21.16 -5.72
C GLN A 509 23.48 -20.95 -4.20
N GLY A 510 23.49 -19.70 -3.74
CA GLY A 510 23.35 -19.39 -2.31
C GLY A 510 22.03 -19.86 -1.71
N LEU A 511 20.92 -19.69 -2.44
CA LEU A 511 19.61 -20.20 -2.02
C LEU A 511 19.58 -21.74 -1.96
N MET A 512 20.25 -22.43 -2.89
CA MET A 512 20.40 -23.90 -2.83
C MET A 512 21.18 -24.34 -1.59
N GLN A 513 22.23 -23.62 -1.22
CA GLN A 513 22.96 -23.89 0.03
C GLN A 513 22.06 -23.65 1.25
N ALA A 514 21.24 -22.59 1.25
CA ALA A 514 20.28 -22.36 2.31
C ALA A 514 19.27 -23.52 2.44
N ARG A 515 18.78 -24.05 1.32
CA ARG A 515 17.90 -25.23 1.31
C ARG A 515 18.56 -26.45 1.92
N GLU A 516 19.78 -26.77 1.51
CA GLU A 516 20.52 -27.94 2.02
C GLU A 516 20.83 -27.81 3.51
N ALA A 517 21.13 -26.60 3.99
CA ALA A 517 21.34 -26.31 5.39
C ALA A 517 20.05 -26.27 6.23
N GLY A 518 18.87 -26.45 5.64
CA GLY A 518 17.58 -26.29 6.31
C GLY A 518 17.29 -24.85 6.74
N ALA A 519 17.92 -23.88 6.08
CA ALA A 519 17.78 -22.46 6.38
C ALA A 519 16.81 -21.72 5.43
N ALA A 520 16.36 -22.36 4.35
CA ALA A 520 15.32 -21.80 3.49
C ALA A 520 13.96 -21.89 4.19
N VAL A 521 13.19 -20.80 4.17
CA VAL A 521 11.91 -20.67 4.89
C VAL A 521 10.84 -20.25 3.91
N LEU A 522 9.73 -20.99 3.87
CA LEU A 522 8.53 -20.60 3.15
C LEU A 522 7.71 -19.65 4.01
N LEU A 523 7.27 -18.55 3.42
CA LEU A 523 6.43 -17.53 4.05
C LEU A 523 5.05 -17.54 3.40
N GLU A 524 4.03 -17.38 4.23
CA GLU A 524 2.66 -17.14 3.79
C GLU A 524 2.13 -15.80 4.32
N PRO A 525 1.13 -15.19 3.65
CA PRO A 525 0.46 -14.01 4.16
C PRO A 525 -0.39 -14.36 5.39
N TRP A 526 -0.39 -13.47 6.37
CA TRP A 526 -1.22 -13.53 7.56
C TRP A 526 -2.15 -12.34 7.63
N TYR A 527 -3.34 -12.53 8.22
CA TYR A 527 -4.28 -11.48 8.54
C TYR A 527 -4.34 -11.25 10.06
N HIS A 528 -4.42 -10.00 10.47
CA HIS A 528 -5.09 -9.66 11.72
C HIS A 528 -6.58 -9.87 11.52
N PHE A 529 -7.22 -10.57 12.43
CA PHE A 529 -8.66 -10.76 12.40
C PHE A 529 -9.31 -10.20 13.66
N GLU A 530 -10.50 -9.66 13.46
CA GLU A 530 -11.44 -9.30 14.51
C GLU A 530 -12.76 -9.99 14.19
N LEU A 531 -13.16 -10.91 15.06
CA LEU A 531 -14.37 -11.71 14.91
C LEU A 531 -15.34 -11.36 16.02
N GLU A 532 -16.49 -10.80 15.64
CA GLU A 532 -17.60 -10.52 16.54
C GLU A 532 -18.71 -11.53 16.31
N VAL A 533 -19.13 -12.22 17.37
CA VAL A 533 -20.19 -13.21 17.33
C VAL A 533 -21.11 -13.08 18.54
N PRO A 534 -22.39 -13.54 18.46
CA PRO A 534 -23.21 -13.70 19.64
C PRO A 534 -22.51 -14.57 20.69
N GLY A 535 -22.67 -14.26 22.00
CA GLY A 535 -22.01 -14.98 23.09
C GLY A 535 -22.24 -16.48 23.07
N GLU A 536 -23.42 -16.93 22.60
CA GLU A 536 -23.75 -18.35 22.39
C GLU A 536 -22.88 -19.05 21.33
N CYS A 537 -22.30 -18.28 20.40
CA CYS A 537 -21.47 -18.79 19.30
C CYS A 537 -19.97 -18.78 19.61
N VAL A 538 -19.52 -18.20 20.74
CA VAL A 538 -18.11 -18.03 21.06
C VAL A 538 -17.33 -19.34 21.10
N GLY A 539 -17.94 -20.42 21.60
CA GLY A 539 -17.30 -21.73 21.64
C GLY A 539 -17.00 -22.28 20.24
N ARG A 540 -17.87 -22.04 19.27
CA ARG A 540 -17.66 -22.39 17.87
C ARG A 540 -16.53 -21.54 17.28
N ALA A 541 -16.55 -20.23 17.48
CA ALA A 541 -15.53 -19.32 17.00
C ALA A 541 -14.12 -19.68 17.49
N LEU A 542 -13.97 -20.03 18.77
CA LEU A 542 -12.70 -20.50 19.35
C LEU A 542 -12.22 -21.83 18.73
N SER A 543 -13.14 -22.76 18.52
CA SER A 543 -12.82 -24.04 17.87
C SER A 543 -12.34 -23.84 16.43
N ASP A 544 -13.03 -22.98 15.69
CA ASP A 544 -12.67 -22.67 14.30
C ASP A 544 -11.33 -21.91 14.23
N ALA A 545 -11.09 -20.92 15.10
CA ALA A 545 -9.81 -20.22 15.19
C ALA A 545 -8.64 -21.18 15.48
N THR A 546 -8.85 -22.12 16.40
CA THR A 546 -7.85 -23.17 16.71
C THR A 546 -7.60 -24.07 15.50
N ARG A 547 -8.65 -24.50 14.81
CA ARG A 547 -8.57 -25.33 13.58
C ARG A 547 -7.79 -24.63 12.48
N MET A 548 -7.98 -23.34 12.32
CA MET A 548 -7.30 -22.50 11.32
C MET A 548 -5.86 -22.15 11.71
N GLY A 549 -5.33 -22.64 12.82
CA GLY A 549 -4.00 -22.29 13.28
C GLY A 549 -3.84 -20.82 13.70
N ALA A 550 -4.94 -20.16 14.07
CA ALA A 550 -4.92 -18.76 14.46
C ALA A 550 -4.22 -18.56 15.81
N GLU A 551 -3.49 -17.48 15.94
CA GLU A 551 -2.95 -16.93 17.19
C GLU A 551 -3.93 -15.88 17.70
N TYR A 552 -4.55 -16.07 18.86
CA TYR A 552 -5.59 -15.16 19.33
C TYR A 552 -5.54 -14.90 20.84
N GLU A 553 -6.07 -13.75 21.24
CA GLU A 553 -6.26 -13.37 22.63
C GLU A 553 -7.54 -13.96 23.22
N SER A 554 -7.65 -13.95 24.55
CA SER A 554 -8.88 -14.36 25.21
C SER A 554 -10.05 -13.50 24.75
N PRO A 555 -11.22 -14.10 24.41
CA PRO A 555 -12.35 -13.33 23.93
C PRO A 555 -12.84 -12.33 24.98
N THR A 556 -13.19 -11.14 24.55
CA THR A 556 -13.79 -10.10 25.37
C THR A 556 -15.30 -10.09 25.16
N MET A 557 -16.07 -9.90 26.25
CA MET A 557 -17.54 -9.84 26.20
C MET A 557 -18.00 -8.37 26.22
N ALA A 558 -18.81 -7.99 25.25
CA ALA A 558 -19.46 -6.68 25.17
C ALA A 558 -21.00 -6.92 25.12
N GLY A 559 -21.65 -6.86 26.27
CA GLY A 559 -23.06 -7.22 26.38
C GLY A 559 -23.32 -8.70 26.06
N ASP A 560 -24.15 -8.98 25.07
CA ASP A 560 -24.47 -10.31 24.56
C ASP A 560 -23.55 -10.80 23.42
N ARG A 561 -22.54 -10.00 23.04
CA ARG A 561 -21.59 -10.32 21.99
C ARG A 561 -20.21 -10.65 22.55
N ALA A 562 -19.52 -11.56 21.87
CA ALA A 562 -18.13 -11.89 22.11
C ALA A 562 -17.28 -11.36 20.96
N LYS A 563 -16.15 -10.76 21.28
CA LYS A 563 -15.14 -10.29 20.35
C LYS A 563 -13.86 -11.10 20.52
N LEU A 564 -13.36 -11.68 19.45
CA LEU A 564 -12.12 -12.44 19.38
C LEU A 564 -11.18 -11.71 18.43
N VAL A 565 -9.98 -11.40 18.90
CA VAL A 565 -8.94 -10.69 18.13
C VAL A 565 -7.67 -11.54 18.05
N GLY A 566 -7.03 -11.55 16.90
CA GLY A 566 -5.82 -12.33 16.72
C GLY A 566 -5.22 -12.23 15.32
N ARG A 567 -4.39 -13.23 14.99
CA ARG A 567 -3.78 -13.38 13.66
C ARG A 567 -4.10 -14.76 13.12
N VAL A 568 -4.29 -14.87 11.80
CA VAL A 568 -4.66 -16.13 11.14
C VAL A 568 -3.97 -16.24 9.78
N PRO A 569 -3.52 -17.44 9.34
CA PRO A 569 -3.02 -17.66 8.00
C PRO A 569 -4.08 -17.32 6.94
N ALA A 570 -3.68 -16.61 5.89
CA ALA A 570 -4.62 -16.24 4.83
C ALA A 570 -5.21 -17.46 4.10
N SER A 571 -4.46 -18.57 4.05
CA SER A 571 -4.90 -19.84 3.45
C SER A 571 -6.12 -20.45 4.11
N GLU A 572 -6.31 -20.21 5.41
CA GLU A 572 -7.34 -20.88 6.22
C GLU A 572 -8.62 -20.04 6.39
N VAL A 573 -8.56 -18.74 6.07
CA VAL A 573 -9.63 -17.79 6.40
C VAL A 573 -10.44 -17.31 5.19
N GLN A 574 -10.07 -17.73 3.96
CA GLN A 574 -10.65 -17.22 2.70
C GLN A 574 -12.19 -17.25 2.67
N ASP A 575 -12.79 -18.37 3.06
CA ASP A 575 -14.26 -18.56 3.05
C ASP A 575 -14.90 -18.44 4.43
N TYR A 576 -14.12 -18.15 5.47
CA TYR A 576 -14.60 -18.19 6.84
C TYR A 576 -15.66 -17.12 7.14
N ALA A 577 -15.68 -16.01 6.44
CA ALA A 577 -16.74 -15.00 6.56
C ALA A 577 -18.13 -15.57 6.23
N LEU A 578 -18.22 -16.46 5.22
CA LEU A 578 -19.46 -17.15 4.86
C LEU A 578 -19.88 -18.16 5.94
N GLU A 579 -18.92 -18.88 6.52
CA GLU A 579 -19.17 -19.79 7.63
C GLU A 579 -19.69 -19.03 8.86
N VAL A 580 -19.05 -17.89 9.20
CA VAL A 580 -19.48 -17.01 10.30
C VAL A 580 -20.91 -16.54 10.09
N ALA A 581 -21.24 -16.03 8.92
CA ALA A 581 -22.61 -15.61 8.60
C ALA A 581 -23.62 -16.75 8.73
N ALA A 582 -23.26 -17.95 8.31
CA ALA A 582 -24.12 -19.13 8.36
C ALA A 582 -24.44 -19.55 9.82
N TYR A 583 -23.43 -19.77 10.67
CA TYR A 583 -23.68 -20.26 12.03
C TYR A 583 -24.17 -19.19 13.00
N THR A 584 -23.98 -17.91 12.71
CA THR A 584 -24.51 -16.80 13.50
C THR A 584 -25.85 -16.27 12.98
N SER A 585 -26.39 -16.85 11.90
CA SER A 585 -27.61 -16.35 11.21
C SER A 585 -27.49 -14.88 10.79
N GLY A 586 -26.32 -14.50 10.26
CA GLY A 586 -26.01 -13.15 9.79
C GLY A 586 -25.67 -12.13 10.88
N ARG A 587 -25.62 -12.55 12.15
CA ARG A 587 -25.32 -11.66 13.30
C ARG A 587 -23.82 -11.57 13.62
N GLY A 588 -22.98 -12.42 13.02
CA GLY A 588 -21.52 -12.39 13.19
C GLY A 588 -20.84 -11.54 12.12
N HIS A 589 -19.74 -10.91 12.49
CA HIS A 589 -18.93 -10.11 11.59
C HIS A 589 -17.46 -10.52 11.72
N LEU A 590 -16.80 -10.73 10.59
CA LEU A 590 -15.39 -11.01 10.51
C LEU A 590 -14.71 -9.87 9.76
N TYR A 591 -13.75 -9.24 10.42
CA TYR A 591 -12.89 -8.23 9.83
C TYR A 591 -11.49 -8.81 9.67
N LEU A 592 -10.88 -8.61 8.52
CA LEU A 592 -9.55 -9.10 8.18
C LEU A 592 -8.69 -7.94 7.71
N GLU A 593 -7.47 -7.88 8.21
CA GLU A 593 -6.47 -6.89 7.83
C GLU A 593 -5.14 -7.59 7.55
N PHE A 594 -4.48 -7.23 6.46
CA PHE A 594 -3.19 -7.82 6.14
C PHE A 594 -2.14 -7.52 7.21
N ALA A 595 -1.60 -8.59 7.83
CA ALA A 595 -0.63 -8.51 8.93
C ALA A 595 0.84 -8.70 8.49
N GLY A 596 1.07 -8.83 7.17
CA GLY A 596 2.38 -9.14 6.62
C GLY A 596 2.59 -10.62 6.33
N TYR A 597 3.84 -10.99 6.06
CA TYR A 597 4.24 -12.37 5.83
C TYR A 597 4.89 -12.95 7.08
N ALA A 598 4.58 -14.22 7.39
CA ALA A 598 5.22 -14.98 8.44
C ALA A 598 5.49 -16.41 7.96
N ALA A 599 6.22 -17.20 8.76
CA ALA A 599 6.52 -18.59 8.41
C ALA A 599 5.22 -19.37 8.12
N CYS A 600 5.23 -20.13 7.03
CA CYS A 600 4.07 -20.91 6.62
C CYS A 600 3.76 -21.98 7.67
N HIS A 601 2.53 -22.03 8.15
CA HIS A 601 2.09 -22.94 9.21
C HIS A 601 2.11 -24.42 8.77
N ASP A 602 1.91 -24.67 7.47
CA ASP A 602 1.91 -26.04 6.87
C ASP A 602 2.87 -26.09 5.67
N ALA A 603 4.13 -25.65 5.91
CA ALA A 603 5.13 -25.51 4.85
C ALA A 603 5.43 -26.83 4.13
N GLU A 604 5.47 -27.97 4.84
CA GLU A 604 5.79 -29.27 4.24
C GLU A 604 4.76 -29.66 3.18
N ARG A 605 3.48 -29.55 3.49
CA ARG A 605 2.39 -29.84 2.57
C ARG A 605 2.41 -28.93 1.34
N VAL A 606 2.67 -27.63 1.56
CA VAL A 606 2.71 -26.64 0.47
C VAL A 606 3.89 -26.91 -0.47
N ILE A 607 5.07 -27.21 0.07
CA ILE A 607 6.26 -27.53 -0.72
C ILE A 607 6.06 -28.82 -1.51
N GLU A 608 5.47 -29.85 -0.89
CA GLU A 608 5.17 -31.11 -1.55
C GLU A 608 4.15 -30.91 -2.70
N ALA A 609 3.09 -30.13 -2.45
CA ALA A 609 2.08 -29.82 -3.45
C ALA A 609 2.63 -28.99 -4.62
N ALA A 610 3.55 -28.05 -4.35
CA ALA A 610 4.19 -27.25 -5.38
C ALA A 610 5.09 -28.08 -6.31
N ALA A 611 5.64 -29.19 -5.81
CA ALA A 611 6.52 -30.11 -6.54
C ALA A 611 7.62 -29.38 -7.35
N TYR A 612 8.15 -28.29 -6.80
CA TYR A 612 9.09 -27.43 -7.51
C TYR A 612 10.50 -27.98 -7.49
N GLU A 613 11.05 -28.20 -8.69
CA GLU A 613 12.39 -28.72 -8.90
C GLU A 613 13.35 -27.59 -9.33
N PRO A 614 14.11 -26.99 -8.41
CA PRO A 614 14.94 -25.82 -8.73
C PRO A 614 16.06 -26.09 -9.74
N GLU A 615 16.57 -27.32 -9.82
CA GLU A 615 17.59 -27.71 -10.81
C GLU A 615 17.02 -27.91 -12.22
N ALA A 616 15.72 -28.22 -12.33
CA ALA A 616 15.05 -28.37 -13.62
C ALA A 616 14.73 -27.00 -14.27
N ASN A 617 14.75 -25.92 -13.49
CA ASN A 617 14.51 -24.55 -13.97
C ASN A 617 15.76 -24.00 -14.65
N LEU A 618 15.99 -24.37 -15.92
CA LEU A 618 17.18 -23.96 -16.67
C LEU A 618 17.39 -22.44 -16.79
N PRO A 619 16.36 -21.59 -16.98
CA PRO A 619 16.52 -20.15 -16.96
C PRO A 619 17.06 -19.59 -15.63
N ASN A 620 16.83 -20.31 -14.52
CA ASN A 620 17.29 -19.97 -13.18
C ASN A 620 18.22 -21.05 -12.61
N THR A 621 19.11 -21.57 -13.44
CA THR A 621 20.02 -22.65 -13.02
C THR A 621 20.95 -22.21 -11.89
N PRO A 622 21.13 -23.04 -10.84
CA PRO A 622 22.13 -22.80 -9.80
C PRO A 622 23.55 -23.22 -10.23
N ASP A 623 23.66 -23.99 -11.31
CA ASP A 623 24.94 -24.52 -11.81
C ASP A 623 25.74 -23.42 -12.51
N SER A 624 27.05 -23.50 -12.43
CA SER A 624 27.98 -22.56 -13.07
C SER A 624 28.69 -23.15 -14.28
N VAL A 625 29.21 -22.29 -15.15
CA VAL A 625 29.94 -22.69 -16.35
C VAL A 625 31.40 -22.30 -16.20
N PHE A 626 32.29 -23.28 -16.26
CA PHE A 626 33.74 -23.12 -16.24
C PHE A 626 34.33 -23.51 -17.58
N CYS A 627 35.57 -23.10 -17.86
CA CYS A 627 36.28 -23.42 -19.09
C CYS A 627 37.55 -24.21 -18.81
N SER A 628 37.75 -25.29 -19.55
CA SER A 628 39.02 -26.03 -19.54
C SER A 628 39.40 -26.37 -20.96
N HIS A 629 40.66 -26.08 -21.33
CA HIS A 629 41.21 -26.34 -22.68
C HIS A 629 40.36 -25.76 -23.82
N GLY A 630 39.69 -24.62 -23.58
CA GLY A 630 38.85 -23.94 -24.57
C GLY A 630 37.44 -24.51 -24.72
N ALA A 631 37.03 -25.45 -23.87
CA ALA A 631 35.66 -26.00 -23.84
C ALA A 631 34.97 -25.61 -22.53
N GLY A 632 33.77 -25.03 -22.62
CA GLY A 632 32.92 -24.78 -21.47
C GLY A 632 32.33 -26.07 -20.95
N TYR A 633 32.28 -26.22 -19.61
CA TYR A 633 31.63 -27.34 -18.94
C TYR A 633 30.85 -26.86 -17.71
N THR A 634 29.78 -27.57 -17.40
CA THR A 634 28.91 -27.23 -16.26
C THR A 634 29.47 -27.84 -14.97
N VAL A 635 29.57 -27.02 -13.93
CA VAL A 635 29.86 -27.44 -12.57
C VAL A 635 28.59 -27.34 -11.76
N LYS A 636 28.25 -28.41 -11.05
CA LYS A 636 27.06 -28.45 -10.22
C LYS A 636 27.16 -27.49 -9.04
N TRP A 637 26.04 -26.92 -8.63
CA TRP A 637 25.97 -25.86 -7.63
C TRP A 637 26.71 -26.20 -6.33
N TYR A 638 26.69 -27.44 -5.87
CA TYR A 638 27.36 -27.89 -4.66
C TYR A 638 28.90 -27.98 -4.82
N ASP A 639 29.43 -28.09 -6.04
CA ASP A 639 30.87 -28.11 -6.33
C ASP A 639 31.41 -26.71 -6.71
N VAL A 640 30.54 -25.75 -7.00
CA VAL A 640 30.96 -24.39 -7.45
C VAL A 640 31.87 -23.69 -6.44
N PRO A 641 31.60 -23.70 -5.10
CA PRO A 641 32.49 -23.03 -4.14
C PRO A 641 33.92 -23.58 -4.14
N ALA A 642 34.07 -24.89 -4.37
CA ALA A 642 35.40 -25.52 -4.44
C ALA A 642 36.13 -25.21 -5.76
N ALA A 643 35.39 -25.03 -6.85
CA ALA A 643 35.91 -24.73 -8.18
C ALA A 643 36.18 -23.24 -8.42
N ALA A 644 35.68 -22.35 -7.58
CA ALA A 644 35.81 -20.90 -7.72
C ALA A 644 37.25 -20.42 -7.76
N HIS A 645 37.54 -19.46 -8.62
CA HIS A 645 38.87 -18.90 -8.84
C HIS A 645 39.24 -17.80 -7.82
N VAL A 646 38.26 -17.16 -7.21
CA VAL A 646 38.43 -16.13 -6.18
C VAL A 646 38.19 -16.75 -4.80
N LYS A 647 39.03 -16.38 -3.84
CA LYS A 647 38.78 -16.68 -2.43
C LYS A 647 38.47 -15.36 -1.71
N VAL A 648 37.29 -15.29 -1.13
CA VAL A 648 36.82 -14.12 -0.38
C VAL A 648 37.16 -14.32 1.09
N ASP A 649 37.85 -13.34 1.68
CA ASP A 649 38.18 -13.35 3.13
C ASP A 649 37.31 -12.30 3.85
N PRO A 650 36.35 -12.71 4.70
CA PRO A 650 35.50 -11.79 5.45
C PRO A 650 36.26 -10.78 6.31
N ALA A 651 37.51 -11.09 6.73
CA ALA A 651 38.33 -10.17 7.51
C ALA A 651 38.78 -8.92 6.75
N THR A 652 38.71 -8.94 5.41
CA THR A 652 39.07 -7.82 4.55
C THR A 652 37.87 -6.94 4.13
N PHE A 653 36.65 -7.31 4.53
CA PHE A 653 35.43 -6.59 4.15
C PHE A 653 35.43 -5.14 4.64
N ARG A 654 35.09 -4.23 3.75
CA ARG A 654 34.79 -2.84 4.05
C ARG A 654 33.39 -2.71 4.68
N PRO A 655 33.06 -1.55 5.29
CA PRO A 655 31.69 -1.28 5.68
C PRO A 655 30.72 -1.46 4.51
N TRP A 656 29.57 -2.06 4.81
CA TRP A 656 28.50 -2.27 3.82
C TRP A 656 28.01 -0.94 3.24
N ARG A 657 27.82 -0.89 1.92
CA ARG A 657 27.29 0.26 1.18
C ARG A 657 26.06 -0.19 0.41
N ALA A 658 24.93 0.45 0.68
CA ALA A 658 23.71 0.19 -0.04
C ALA A 658 23.85 0.45 -1.54
N ALA A 659 23.12 -0.30 -2.34
CA ALA A 659 22.95 -0.06 -3.77
C ALA A 659 21.84 0.97 -3.97
N ASP A 660 22.10 2.23 -3.66
CA ASP A 660 21.19 3.37 -3.79
C ASP A 660 21.58 4.27 -4.98
N ALA A 661 20.76 5.29 -5.24
CA ALA A 661 21.02 6.22 -6.33
C ALA A 661 22.37 6.96 -6.21
N GLU A 662 22.83 7.24 -4.96
CA GLU A 662 24.13 7.87 -4.73
C GLU A 662 25.28 6.91 -5.04
N PHE A 663 25.14 5.61 -4.75
CA PHE A 663 26.16 4.61 -5.09
C PHE A 663 26.33 4.47 -6.59
N PHE A 664 25.25 4.50 -7.36
CA PHE A 664 25.31 4.38 -8.81
C PHE A 664 25.78 5.66 -9.51
N GLY A 665 25.68 6.82 -8.84
CA GLY A 665 26.00 8.11 -9.43
C GLY A 665 24.98 8.49 -10.53
N HIS A 666 25.01 9.71 -10.99
CA HIS A 666 24.20 10.10 -12.15
C HIS A 666 24.72 9.35 -13.40
N MET A 667 24.05 8.27 -13.80
CA MET A 667 24.18 7.69 -15.12
C MET A 667 23.34 8.49 -16.11
#